data_8451abaa72358e1de11bed2e8dd22fd6
#
_entry.id   8451abaa72358e1de11bed2e8dd22fd6
#
_cell.length_a   1.000
_cell.length_b   1.000
_cell.length_c   1.000
_cell.angle_alpha   90.00
_cell.angle_beta   90.00
_cell.angle_gamma   90.00
#
_symmetry.space_group_name_H-M   'P 1'
#
loop_
_entity.id
_entity.type
_entity.pdbx_description
1 polymer ?
#
loop_
_entity_poly.entity_id
_entity_poly.type
_entity_poly.pdbx_seq_one_letter_code
_entity_poly.pdbx_strand_id
1 'polypeptide(L)'
;MNNGGSANHYRQSGGITTINNGTITTFTQTGGTTTQSGGTITTFDQNHANAIFNQNGGSITTLNQQNGKVTLNNNANVINFNQSGGTSSLAQGSNVTTFNQAGGNTIINDGANVGTLKVTGGTNALTLENGSNITALSQEDGTLTLTLRKNFSNTYTKENGTANIIANTNTIDKLTQNDGNTNLMSGTITTLTNTGGDVNNESGTIATLTSNQGGNVINKGTITFLTYKAAPTTKAIQTKANTDLVANEGQIDTFDNTNGIVANMKNATITTLTNTNGIVNNAGTITTLTNTGGDVNNDGIITNTLTNSGVAKITNDGTLAQGITNNQGATATIHNTGTINNKIENKGTATIRNQGKITNGIINDGGTLTVVNDFRRIEGTKNFETIGQIGKTANGVHMENNNNGKLNIPIWYFNKEDYATQEERKNNALLVDGDYANITLENAFVSTHNLDVDKTYNANTFIADKNGNAVGDKINNGQGININKLYSVSGIYTFENYGAKGEYRAIINRDELSGRTLAQSIIYSQRIRNVNLSRILREATTQVFVSGKESETNANGKSLGQLEQLHTNHRDQNSQNHTFVIPYYQNFSADLGSETGKLKSNSSGMLIATQRQLPNDYGVLGIYTGFENADQKVNAQRLEMDGNSYYAGLTYNHSFYEDDLTTYFMNLTTKIDYIERDVTKTYRGYIGSASSTAKVFGYGANARVGFSHYLKNDAKISPQIGFNYLGMHNKPFTLNHLGGTREHYLAQNFNFIDAVATIKYETPWINRFKTAVALGTIINVYKDAKGTLHLDSNVLNAELDIARLYGVVQGGISYDLTKDSDISLGYSGIFSSANTIKSHAFMFRYAWWW
;
A
#
# COMPACT_ATOMS: atom_id res chain seq x y z
N MET A 1 -68.10 13.76 -30.76
CA MET A 1 -69.30 12.98 -30.41
C MET A 1 -70.17 13.74 -29.42
N ASN A 2 -71.28 14.27 -29.81
CA ASN A 2 -72.07 15.22 -28.95
C ASN A 2 -73.31 14.57 -28.29
N ASN A 3 -73.74 13.36 -28.61
CA ASN A 3 -75.03 12.82 -28.11
C ASN A 3 -75.00 11.31 -27.86
N GLY A 4 -74.14 10.78 -27.01
CA GLY A 4 -74.20 9.41 -26.53
C GLY A 4 -73.79 8.33 -27.57
N GLY A 5 -73.18 8.70 -28.65
CA GLY A 5 -72.68 7.75 -29.66
C GLY A 5 -71.53 6.88 -29.15
N SER A 6 -71.38 5.67 -29.69
CA SER A 6 -70.25 4.75 -29.41
C SER A 6 -69.40 4.53 -30.64
N ALA A 7 -68.07 4.37 -30.44
CA ALA A 7 -67.11 3.99 -31.44
C ALA A 7 -66.18 2.91 -30.89
N ASN A 8 -66.04 1.81 -31.66
CA ASN A 8 -65.07 0.77 -31.21
C ASN A 8 -63.62 1.23 -31.37
N HIS A 9 -63.30 1.89 -32.49
CA HIS A 9 -61.97 2.43 -32.77
C HIS A 9 -62.06 3.86 -33.33
N TYR A 10 -61.26 4.75 -32.77
CA TYR A 10 -61.09 6.09 -33.29
C TYR A 10 -59.62 6.43 -33.41
N ARG A 11 -59.21 6.97 -34.55
CA ARG A 11 -57.81 7.37 -34.79
C ARG A 11 -57.76 8.83 -35.18
N GLN A 12 -56.89 9.59 -34.49
CA GLN A 12 -56.59 10.97 -34.82
C GLN A 12 -55.13 11.11 -35.25
N SER A 13 -54.85 11.56 -36.46
CA SER A 13 -53.50 11.82 -36.96
C SER A 13 -53.14 13.32 -36.99
N GLY A 14 -54.11 14.21 -36.82
CA GLY A 14 -53.95 15.65 -36.82
C GLY A 14 -55.28 16.39 -36.51
N GLY A 15 -55.28 17.71 -36.58
CA GLY A 15 -56.46 18.53 -36.31
C GLY A 15 -56.92 18.50 -34.86
N ILE A 16 -58.18 18.88 -34.62
CA ILE A 16 -58.78 18.97 -33.31
C ILE A 16 -59.97 18.00 -33.19
N THR A 17 -59.99 17.22 -32.12
CA THR A 17 -61.08 16.33 -31.76
C THR A 17 -61.65 16.72 -30.42
N THR A 18 -62.98 16.87 -30.31
CA THR A 18 -63.68 17.14 -29.05
C THR A 18 -64.63 15.97 -28.75
N ILE A 19 -64.55 15.45 -27.53
CA ILE A 19 -65.42 14.38 -27.03
C ILE A 19 -66.23 14.97 -25.86
N ASN A 20 -67.51 15.23 -26.12
CA ASN A 20 -68.36 15.82 -25.10
C ASN A 20 -69.18 14.76 -24.34
N ASN A 21 -69.50 13.62 -25.02
CA ASN A 21 -70.25 12.52 -24.43
C ASN A 21 -70.05 11.25 -25.30
N GLY A 22 -70.53 10.10 -24.84
CA GLY A 22 -70.43 8.83 -25.54
C GLY A 22 -69.31 7.92 -25.10
N THR A 23 -69.21 6.78 -25.79
CA THR A 23 -68.19 5.75 -25.42
C THR A 23 -67.26 5.42 -26.58
N ILE A 24 -65.97 5.39 -26.36
CA ILE A 24 -64.96 4.97 -27.30
C ILE A 24 -64.21 3.80 -26.68
N THR A 25 -64.17 2.64 -27.36
CA THR A 25 -63.41 1.49 -26.86
C THR A 25 -61.93 1.72 -27.00
N THR A 26 -61.45 2.10 -28.20
CA THR A 26 -60.04 2.41 -28.41
C THR A 26 -59.90 3.72 -29.16
N PHE A 27 -59.13 4.66 -28.56
CA PHE A 27 -58.78 5.93 -29.20
C PHE A 27 -57.26 5.96 -29.41
N THR A 28 -56.80 6.07 -30.62
CA THR A 28 -55.39 6.19 -30.96
C THR A 28 -55.08 7.62 -31.46
N GLN A 29 -54.23 8.35 -30.77
CA GLN A 29 -53.79 9.69 -31.16
C GLN A 29 -52.37 9.66 -31.69
N THR A 30 -52.17 9.89 -32.97
CA THR A 30 -50.86 9.99 -33.62
C THR A 30 -50.51 11.41 -34.03
N GLY A 31 -51.24 12.40 -33.57
CA GLY A 31 -51.05 13.84 -33.79
C GLY A 31 -52.32 14.65 -33.47
N GLY A 32 -52.19 16.01 -33.54
CA GLY A 32 -53.30 16.92 -33.29
C GLY A 32 -53.65 17.11 -31.80
N THR A 33 -54.78 17.77 -31.57
CA THR A 33 -55.26 18.06 -30.20
C THR A 33 -56.60 17.36 -29.96
N THR A 34 -56.67 16.57 -28.89
CA THR A 34 -57.89 15.97 -28.40
C THR A 34 -58.35 16.63 -27.12
N THR A 35 -59.62 16.99 -27.01
CA THR A 35 -60.24 17.48 -25.76
C THR A 35 -61.37 16.55 -25.39
N GLN A 36 -61.28 15.91 -24.20
CA GLN A 36 -62.42 15.16 -23.64
C GLN A 36 -63.09 16.01 -22.57
N SER A 37 -64.33 16.36 -22.74
CA SER A 37 -65.16 17.10 -21.78
C SER A 37 -66.17 16.22 -21.05
N GLY A 38 -66.38 15.01 -21.52
CA GLY A 38 -67.29 14.00 -20.95
C GLY A 38 -67.19 12.68 -21.65
N GLY A 39 -68.11 11.74 -21.33
CA GLY A 39 -68.08 10.38 -21.91
C GLY A 39 -67.02 9.45 -21.36
N THR A 40 -66.89 8.27 -21.95
CA THR A 40 -66.00 7.20 -21.51
C THR A 40 -65.05 6.76 -22.62
N ILE A 41 -63.77 6.58 -22.34
CA ILE A 41 -62.80 5.94 -23.22
C ILE A 41 -62.24 4.73 -22.48
N THR A 42 -62.37 3.53 -23.10
CA THR A 42 -61.78 2.39 -22.42
C THR A 42 -60.28 2.36 -22.58
N THR A 43 -59.72 2.54 -23.79
CA THR A 43 -58.26 2.64 -24.01
C THR A 43 -57.97 3.89 -24.86
N PHE A 44 -57.09 4.78 -24.33
CA PHE A 44 -56.57 5.92 -25.05
C PHE A 44 -55.05 5.78 -25.24
N ASP A 45 -54.61 5.71 -26.47
CA ASP A 45 -53.20 5.56 -26.84
C ASP A 45 -52.67 6.81 -27.50
N GLN A 46 -51.71 7.49 -26.87
CA GLN A 46 -51.02 8.69 -27.36
C GLN A 46 -49.54 8.34 -27.68
N ASN A 47 -49.14 8.41 -28.95
CA ASN A 47 -47.82 7.93 -29.37
C ASN A 47 -46.99 8.91 -30.22
N HIS A 48 -47.36 10.20 -30.28
CA HIS A 48 -46.66 11.18 -31.11
C HIS A 48 -46.27 12.43 -30.33
N ALA A 49 -45.06 12.96 -30.60
CA ALA A 49 -44.47 14.08 -29.84
C ALA A 49 -45.34 15.34 -29.89
N ASN A 50 -46.04 15.61 -31.00
CA ASN A 50 -46.90 16.82 -31.16
C ASN A 50 -48.36 16.56 -30.78
N ALA A 51 -48.70 15.38 -30.29
CA ALA A 51 -50.06 15.06 -29.85
C ALA A 51 -50.32 15.75 -28.48
N ILE A 52 -51.49 16.41 -28.40
CA ILE A 52 -51.95 17.07 -27.17
C ILE A 52 -53.28 16.43 -26.78
N PHE A 53 -53.34 15.96 -25.55
CA PHE A 53 -54.59 15.47 -24.96
C PHE A 53 -54.98 16.28 -23.74
N ASN A 54 -56.17 16.85 -23.71
CA ASN A 54 -56.75 17.56 -22.60
C ASN A 54 -58.02 16.83 -22.12
N GLN A 55 -58.02 16.29 -20.94
CA GLN A 55 -59.19 15.74 -20.30
C GLN A 55 -59.75 16.74 -19.32
N ASN A 56 -60.90 17.31 -19.65
CA ASN A 56 -61.62 18.29 -18.83
C ASN A 56 -62.78 17.64 -18.06
N GLY A 57 -63.07 16.38 -18.30
CA GLY A 57 -64.10 15.60 -17.65
C GLY A 57 -64.21 14.19 -18.31
N GLY A 58 -65.23 13.43 -17.86
CA GLY A 58 -65.37 12.04 -18.31
C GLY A 58 -64.38 11.07 -17.68
N SER A 59 -64.39 9.83 -18.15
CA SER A 59 -63.55 8.79 -17.58
C SER A 59 -62.74 8.05 -18.66
N ILE A 60 -61.55 7.62 -18.26
CA ILE A 60 -60.70 6.75 -19.08
C ILE A 60 -60.31 5.53 -18.22
N THR A 61 -60.49 4.32 -18.74
CA THR A 61 -60.08 3.14 -18.03
C THR A 61 -58.56 2.94 -18.14
N THR A 62 -58.00 3.05 -19.34
CA THR A 62 -56.56 2.94 -19.59
C THR A 62 -56.09 4.06 -20.51
N LEU A 63 -55.19 4.90 -20.02
CA LEU A 63 -54.49 5.94 -20.76
C LEU A 63 -53.03 5.55 -20.95
N ASN A 64 -52.61 5.33 -22.20
CA ASN A 64 -51.22 5.00 -22.54
C ASN A 64 -50.58 6.22 -23.23
N GLN A 65 -49.61 6.84 -22.59
CA GLN A 65 -48.83 7.95 -23.13
C GLN A 65 -47.39 7.48 -23.44
N GLN A 66 -47.08 7.35 -24.71
CA GLN A 66 -45.71 7.06 -25.15
C GLN A 66 -44.91 8.36 -25.42
N ASN A 67 -45.63 9.42 -25.84
CA ASN A 67 -45.05 10.69 -26.18
C ASN A 67 -46.14 11.79 -26.14
N GLY A 68 -45.77 13.05 -26.43
CA GLY A 68 -46.71 14.17 -26.50
C GLY A 68 -47.05 14.79 -25.13
N LYS A 69 -48.19 15.49 -25.08
CA LYS A 69 -48.64 16.21 -23.85
C LYS A 69 -50.02 15.72 -23.42
N VAL A 70 -50.13 15.36 -22.15
CA VAL A 70 -51.39 15.01 -21.50
C VAL A 70 -51.69 16.09 -20.42
N THR A 71 -52.92 16.63 -20.41
CA THR A 71 -53.38 17.48 -19.32
C THR A 71 -54.67 16.89 -18.78
N LEU A 72 -54.69 16.52 -17.53
CA LEU A 72 -55.88 16.09 -16.81
C LEU A 72 -56.37 17.27 -15.99
N ASN A 73 -57.50 17.83 -16.38
CA ASN A 73 -58.09 18.99 -15.74
C ASN A 73 -59.17 18.60 -14.71
N ASN A 74 -59.89 19.60 -14.23
CA ASN A 74 -60.97 19.43 -13.25
C ASN A 74 -61.99 18.37 -13.64
N ASN A 75 -62.32 17.40 -12.74
CA ASN A 75 -63.17 16.24 -12.99
C ASN A 75 -62.65 15.20 -13.97
N ALA A 76 -61.44 15.27 -14.41
CA ALA A 76 -60.81 14.16 -15.18
C ALA A 76 -60.64 12.96 -14.28
N ASN A 77 -61.06 11.79 -14.78
CA ASN A 77 -60.93 10.54 -14.04
C ASN A 77 -60.27 9.48 -14.94
N VAL A 78 -59.12 8.96 -14.49
CA VAL A 78 -58.35 7.89 -15.17
C VAL A 78 -58.11 6.75 -14.19
N ILE A 79 -58.51 5.55 -14.56
CA ILE A 79 -58.25 4.37 -13.70
C ILE A 79 -56.79 3.97 -13.78
N ASN A 80 -56.28 3.67 -14.99
CA ASN A 80 -54.89 3.30 -15.21
C ASN A 80 -54.24 4.27 -16.18
N PHE A 81 -53.25 5.04 -15.73
CA PHE A 81 -52.42 5.89 -16.56
C PHE A 81 -51.02 5.30 -16.70
N ASN A 82 -50.64 4.89 -17.92
CA ASN A 82 -49.36 4.34 -18.26
C ASN A 82 -48.55 5.37 -19.07
N GLN A 83 -47.51 5.96 -18.48
CA GLN A 83 -46.65 6.92 -19.17
C GLN A 83 -45.25 6.28 -19.42
N SER A 84 -44.86 6.14 -20.67
CA SER A 84 -43.53 5.71 -21.07
C SER A 84 -42.68 6.84 -21.66
N GLY A 85 -43.26 8.01 -21.86
CA GLY A 85 -42.58 9.21 -22.34
C GLY A 85 -43.54 10.42 -22.40
N GLY A 86 -43.05 11.54 -22.94
CA GLY A 86 -43.79 12.77 -23.01
C GLY A 86 -43.96 13.56 -21.71
N THR A 87 -44.90 14.48 -21.65
CA THR A 87 -45.18 15.31 -20.47
C THR A 87 -46.63 15.17 -20.04
N SER A 88 -46.86 15.04 -18.74
CA SER A 88 -48.19 15.02 -18.17
C SER A 88 -48.36 16.08 -17.06
N SER A 89 -49.56 16.67 -17.01
CA SER A 89 -49.95 17.65 -15.97
C SER A 89 -51.31 17.27 -15.44
N LEU A 90 -51.36 16.96 -14.16
CA LEU A 90 -52.60 16.67 -13.43
C LEU A 90 -53.01 17.95 -12.69
N ALA A 91 -54.12 18.57 -13.10
CA ALA A 91 -54.63 19.78 -12.50
C ALA A 91 -55.61 19.49 -11.35
N GLN A 92 -55.99 20.52 -10.68
CA GLN A 92 -56.96 20.46 -9.55
C GLN A 92 -58.20 19.66 -9.89
N GLY A 93 -58.63 18.77 -8.98
CA GLY A 93 -59.80 17.94 -9.14
C GLY A 93 -59.65 16.77 -10.08
N SER A 94 -58.50 16.57 -10.72
CA SER A 94 -58.18 15.36 -11.46
C SER A 94 -57.92 14.18 -10.52
N ASN A 95 -58.33 12.97 -10.96
CA ASN A 95 -58.19 11.76 -10.16
C ASN A 95 -57.60 10.64 -11.06
N VAL A 96 -56.48 10.06 -10.60
CA VAL A 96 -55.86 8.91 -11.23
C VAL A 96 -55.75 7.79 -10.17
N THR A 97 -56.37 6.63 -10.42
CA THR A 97 -56.34 5.53 -9.45
C THR A 97 -54.97 4.90 -9.41
N THR A 98 -54.44 4.50 -10.59
CA THR A 98 -53.07 3.91 -10.69
C THR A 98 -52.32 4.66 -11.80
N PHE A 99 -51.16 5.20 -11.48
CA PHE A 99 -50.26 5.83 -12.42
C PHE A 99 -48.95 5.04 -12.51
N ASN A 100 -48.68 4.40 -13.63
CA ASN A 100 -47.46 3.69 -13.92
C ASN A 100 -46.58 4.57 -14.82
N GLN A 101 -45.40 4.96 -14.32
CA GLN A 101 -44.48 5.81 -15.04
C GLN A 101 -43.21 5.03 -15.38
N ALA A 102 -42.96 4.78 -16.64
CA ALA A 102 -41.76 4.12 -17.18
C ALA A 102 -40.84 5.09 -17.93
N GLY A 103 -41.19 6.37 -17.98
CA GLY A 103 -40.48 7.47 -18.61
C GLY A 103 -41.30 8.74 -18.68
N GLY A 104 -40.64 9.88 -18.94
CA GLY A 104 -41.27 11.18 -19.11
C GLY A 104 -41.36 12.04 -17.87
N ASN A 105 -42.04 13.22 -18.04
CA ASN A 105 -42.12 14.25 -16.99
C ASN A 105 -43.56 14.40 -16.55
N THR A 106 -43.81 14.41 -15.23
CA THR A 106 -45.13 14.56 -14.63
C THR A 106 -45.15 15.68 -13.60
N ILE A 107 -46.14 16.54 -13.68
CA ILE A 107 -46.44 17.54 -12.64
C ILE A 107 -47.81 17.21 -12.05
N ILE A 108 -47.87 17.03 -10.75
CA ILE A 108 -49.11 16.85 -9.99
C ILE A 108 -49.37 18.16 -9.28
N ASN A 109 -50.34 18.92 -9.80
CA ASN A 109 -50.65 20.26 -9.32
C ASN A 109 -51.52 20.21 -8.05
N ASP A 110 -51.76 21.38 -7.47
CA ASP A 110 -52.63 21.56 -6.31
C ASP A 110 -54.01 20.95 -6.56
N GLY A 111 -54.54 20.22 -5.57
CA GLY A 111 -55.83 19.55 -5.60
C GLY A 111 -55.95 18.35 -6.53
N ALA A 112 -54.88 17.92 -7.21
CA ALA A 112 -54.91 16.69 -7.99
C ALA A 112 -54.64 15.47 -7.07
N ASN A 113 -55.33 14.34 -7.37
CA ASN A 113 -55.25 13.11 -6.59
C ASN A 113 -54.70 11.96 -7.43
N VAL A 114 -53.72 11.23 -6.89
CA VAL A 114 -53.23 9.98 -7.44
C VAL A 114 -53.29 8.92 -6.32
N GLY A 115 -53.98 7.81 -6.57
CA GLY A 115 -54.05 6.71 -5.61
C GLY A 115 -52.68 6.06 -5.46
N THR A 116 -52.22 5.35 -6.48
CA THR A 116 -50.90 4.74 -6.49
C THR A 116 -50.11 5.28 -7.67
N LEU A 117 -48.93 5.84 -7.40
CA LEU A 117 -47.96 6.18 -8.43
C LEU A 117 -46.81 5.19 -8.37
N LYS A 118 -46.50 4.53 -9.49
CA LYS A 118 -45.50 3.48 -9.60
C LYS A 118 -44.51 3.85 -10.71
N VAL A 119 -43.24 4.00 -10.35
CA VAL A 119 -42.12 4.14 -11.32
C VAL A 119 -41.58 2.76 -11.65
N THR A 120 -41.70 2.33 -12.90
CA THR A 120 -41.42 0.95 -13.31
C THR A 120 -40.13 0.80 -14.13
N GLY A 121 -39.50 1.91 -14.51
CA GLY A 121 -38.25 1.91 -15.28
C GLY A 121 -37.99 3.27 -15.93
N GLY A 122 -37.02 3.34 -16.85
CA GLY A 122 -36.69 4.52 -17.64
C GLY A 122 -36.19 5.74 -16.83
N THR A 123 -36.25 6.92 -17.46
CA THR A 123 -35.92 8.21 -16.82
C THR A 123 -37.18 9.03 -16.61
N ASN A 124 -37.44 9.35 -15.36
CA ASN A 124 -38.69 9.98 -14.91
C ASN A 124 -38.40 11.25 -14.15
N ALA A 125 -39.21 12.30 -14.41
CA ALA A 125 -39.25 13.47 -13.55
C ALA A 125 -40.66 13.63 -12.98
N LEU A 126 -40.79 13.75 -11.67
CA LEU A 126 -42.03 13.93 -10.95
C LEU A 126 -41.94 15.20 -10.08
N THR A 127 -42.85 16.14 -10.31
CA THR A 127 -42.98 17.31 -9.48
C THR A 127 -44.30 17.27 -8.71
N LEU A 128 -44.23 17.42 -7.39
CA LEU A 128 -45.40 17.52 -6.50
C LEU A 128 -45.56 18.95 -6.06
N GLU A 129 -46.60 19.61 -6.59
CA GLU A 129 -46.95 20.97 -6.20
C GLU A 129 -47.67 20.99 -4.83
N ASN A 130 -47.75 22.17 -4.24
CA ASN A 130 -48.48 22.36 -2.99
C ASN A 130 -49.96 21.91 -3.16
N GLY A 131 -50.52 21.22 -2.17
CA GLY A 131 -51.89 20.67 -2.23
C GLY A 131 -52.07 19.40 -3.10
N SER A 132 -51.08 18.97 -3.87
CA SER A 132 -51.16 17.68 -4.58
C SER A 132 -51.28 16.49 -3.61
N ASN A 133 -51.94 15.40 -4.01
CA ASN A 133 -52.12 14.25 -3.16
C ASN A 133 -51.70 12.95 -3.89
N ILE A 134 -50.79 12.21 -3.30
CA ILE A 134 -50.43 10.83 -3.71
C ILE A 134 -50.58 9.95 -2.49
N THR A 135 -51.42 8.89 -2.57
CA THR A 135 -51.63 7.98 -1.45
C THR A 135 -50.45 7.00 -1.28
N ALA A 136 -49.90 6.51 -2.37
CA ALA A 136 -48.73 5.63 -2.35
C ALA A 136 -47.79 5.96 -3.52
N LEU A 137 -46.50 6.08 -3.22
CA LEU A 137 -45.44 6.24 -4.20
C LEU A 137 -44.49 5.05 -4.13
N SER A 138 -44.29 4.36 -5.25
CA SER A 138 -43.33 3.28 -5.34
C SER A 138 -42.42 3.41 -6.56
N GLN A 139 -41.16 2.99 -6.41
CA GLN A 139 -40.18 2.87 -7.50
C GLN A 139 -39.69 1.43 -7.56
N GLU A 140 -39.99 0.74 -8.65
CA GLU A 140 -39.48 -0.62 -8.87
C GLU A 140 -38.09 -0.59 -9.49
N ASP A 141 -37.87 0.32 -10.46
CA ASP A 141 -36.60 0.44 -11.16
C ASP A 141 -36.49 1.82 -11.87
N GLY A 142 -35.39 2.04 -12.63
CA GLY A 142 -35.17 3.26 -13.40
C GLY A 142 -34.64 4.43 -12.56
N THR A 143 -34.63 5.62 -13.18
CA THR A 143 -34.21 6.86 -12.52
C THR A 143 -35.42 7.72 -12.28
N LEU A 144 -35.67 8.15 -11.04
CA LEU A 144 -36.69 9.10 -10.65
C LEU A 144 -36.03 10.39 -10.13
N THR A 145 -36.30 11.53 -10.79
CA THR A 145 -36.04 12.85 -10.20
C THR A 145 -37.34 13.36 -9.56
N LEU A 146 -37.40 13.36 -8.24
CA LEU A 146 -38.56 13.78 -7.43
C LEU A 146 -38.33 15.19 -6.91
N THR A 147 -39.12 16.13 -7.41
CA THR A 147 -39.12 17.53 -6.92
C THR A 147 -40.33 17.76 -6.03
N LEU A 148 -40.12 18.15 -4.78
CA LEU A 148 -41.15 18.43 -3.81
C LEU A 148 -41.31 19.94 -3.58
N ARG A 149 -42.52 20.45 -3.76
CA ARG A 149 -42.93 21.79 -3.34
C ARG A 149 -43.89 21.76 -2.14
N LYS A 150 -44.03 20.59 -1.54
CA LYS A 150 -44.83 20.33 -0.34
C LYS A 150 -44.19 19.16 0.46
N ASN A 151 -44.61 19.04 1.72
CA ASN A 151 -44.26 17.84 2.50
C ASN A 151 -44.97 16.61 1.96
N PHE A 152 -44.24 15.50 1.88
CA PHE A 152 -44.76 14.20 1.47
C PHE A 152 -44.91 13.32 2.71
N SER A 153 -46.13 13.24 3.24
CA SER A 153 -46.44 12.55 4.50
C SER A 153 -46.69 11.05 4.36
N ASN A 154 -46.79 10.53 3.12
CA ASN A 154 -47.01 9.12 2.86
C ASN A 154 -45.67 8.39 2.70
N THR A 155 -45.72 7.05 2.65
CA THR A 155 -44.53 6.26 2.44
C THR A 155 -44.10 6.26 0.98
N TYR A 156 -42.84 6.58 0.72
CA TYR A 156 -42.19 6.30 -0.56
C TYR A 156 -41.42 4.97 -0.43
N THR A 157 -41.81 3.95 -1.22
CA THR A 157 -41.16 2.64 -1.26
C THR A 157 -40.33 2.51 -2.52
N LYS A 158 -39.07 2.19 -2.38
CA LYS A 158 -38.12 2.03 -3.47
C LYS A 158 -37.56 0.60 -3.45
N GLU A 159 -37.83 -0.17 -4.50
CA GLU A 159 -37.30 -1.53 -4.65
C GLU A 159 -35.90 -1.52 -5.26
N ASN A 160 -35.69 -0.74 -6.33
CA ASN A 160 -34.42 -0.62 -7.05
C ASN A 160 -34.33 0.73 -7.77
N GLY A 161 -33.31 0.93 -8.61
CA GLY A 161 -33.09 2.14 -9.43
C GLY A 161 -32.49 3.31 -8.65
N THR A 162 -32.54 4.49 -9.24
CA THR A 162 -31.98 5.73 -8.67
C THR A 162 -33.08 6.73 -8.37
N ALA A 163 -33.14 7.26 -7.15
CA ALA A 163 -33.99 8.36 -6.74
C ALA A 163 -33.16 9.61 -6.50
N ASN A 164 -33.36 10.68 -7.26
CA ASN A 164 -32.81 12.01 -7.01
C ASN A 164 -33.89 12.89 -6.38
N ILE A 165 -33.74 13.23 -5.11
CA ILE A 165 -34.75 13.95 -4.30
C ILE A 165 -34.33 15.40 -4.15
N ILE A 166 -35.19 16.31 -4.63
CA ILE A 166 -35.04 17.78 -4.53
C ILE A 166 -36.25 18.27 -3.76
N ALA A 167 -36.12 18.35 -2.44
CA ALA A 167 -37.27 18.77 -1.60
C ALA A 167 -37.15 20.21 -1.08
N ASN A 168 -36.04 20.93 -1.34
CA ASN A 168 -35.75 22.28 -0.87
C ASN A 168 -35.91 22.36 0.66
N THR A 169 -36.99 23.01 1.15
CA THR A 169 -37.33 23.09 2.58
C THR A 169 -38.40 22.09 3.02
N ASN A 170 -38.85 21.22 2.11
CA ASN A 170 -39.91 20.25 2.38
C ASN A 170 -39.37 18.92 2.89
N THR A 171 -40.30 18.10 3.38
CA THR A 171 -39.98 16.85 4.08
C THR A 171 -40.63 15.65 3.40
N ILE A 172 -39.95 14.55 3.33
CA ILE A 172 -40.49 13.18 3.14
C ILE A 172 -40.55 12.52 4.52
N ASP A 173 -41.73 12.15 4.98
CA ASP A 173 -41.87 11.56 6.30
C ASP A 173 -41.25 10.17 6.37
N LYS A 174 -41.46 9.32 5.35
CA LYS A 174 -40.93 7.96 5.33
C LYS A 174 -40.50 7.51 3.93
N LEU A 175 -39.25 7.08 3.82
CA LEU A 175 -38.70 6.40 2.65
C LEU A 175 -38.20 5.02 3.06
N THR A 176 -38.61 3.98 2.33
CA THR A 176 -38.09 2.62 2.48
C THR A 176 -37.38 2.24 1.19
N GLN A 177 -36.10 1.95 1.26
CA GLN A 177 -35.26 1.51 0.14
C GLN A 177 -34.88 0.06 0.34
N ASN A 178 -35.18 -0.80 -0.62
CA ASN A 178 -34.76 -2.20 -0.61
C ASN A 178 -33.43 -2.37 -1.35
N ASP A 179 -33.23 -1.67 -2.47
CA ASP A 179 -31.98 -1.66 -3.24
C ASP A 179 -31.83 -0.39 -4.10
N GLY A 180 -30.70 -0.26 -4.85
CA GLY A 180 -30.42 0.86 -5.73
C GLY A 180 -29.92 2.11 -4.97
N ASN A 181 -30.01 3.32 -5.58
CA ASN A 181 -29.40 4.53 -5.04
C ASN A 181 -30.47 5.57 -4.66
N THR A 182 -30.32 6.18 -3.49
CA THR A 182 -31.07 7.39 -3.09
C THR A 182 -30.10 8.56 -2.93
N ASN A 183 -30.30 9.62 -3.72
CA ASN A 183 -29.56 10.86 -3.67
C ASN A 183 -30.46 11.98 -3.09
N LEU A 184 -30.24 12.39 -1.86
CA LEU A 184 -30.92 13.54 -1.26
C LEU A 184 -30.15 14.82 -1.61
N MET A 185 -30.65 15.54 -2.64
CA MET A 185 -30.00 16.75 -3.12
C MET A 185 -30.33 17.96 -2.22
N SER A 186 -31.54 18.00 -1.62
CA SER A 186 -31.96 19.03 -0.67
C SER A 186 -33.24 18.62 0.09
N GLY A 187 -33.53 19.28 1.22
CA GLY A 187 -34.69 19.07 2.05
C GLY A 187 -34.50 18.05 3.16
N THR A 188 -35.59 17.49 3.68
CA THR A 188 -35.54 16.60 4.83
C THR A 188 -36.22 15.27 4.54
N ILE A 189 -35.60 14.18 4.99
CA ILE A 189 -36.25 12.87 5.15
C ILE A 189 -36.32 12.58 6.65
N THR A 190 -37.55 12.42 7.18
CA THR A 190 -37.71 12.14 8.62
C THR A 190 -37.23 10.72 8.95
N THR A 191 -37.65 9.72 8.19
CA THR A 191 -37.24 8.33 8.41
C THR A 191 -36.84 7.68 7.07
N LEU A 192 -35.60 7.26 6.96
CA LEU A 192 -35.10 6.46 5.84
C LEU A 192 -34.71 5.08 6.37
N THR A 193 -35.38 4.05 5.88
CA THR A 193 -35.01 2.65 6.12
C THR A 193 -34.36 2.11 4.85
N ASN A 194 -33.09 1.73 4.94
CA ASN A 194 -32.32 1.13 3.86
C ASN A 194 -32.06 -0.35 4.20
N THR A 195 -32.51 -1.26 3.37
CA THR A 195 -32.25 -2.69 3.50
C THR A 195 -31.18 -3.18 2.53
N GLY A 196 -30.81 -2.34 1.55
CA GLY A 196 -29.74 -2.56 0.59
C GLY A 196 -29.55 -1.35 -0.32
N GLY A 197 -28.43 -1.25 -1.04
CA GLY A 197 -28.12 -0.15 -1.92
C GLY A 197 -27.56 1.09 -1.21
N ASP A 198 -27.28 2.14 -1.98
CA ASP A 198 -26.53 3.29 -1.51
C ASP A 198 -27.41 4.48 -1.14
N VAL A 199 -27.00 5.24 -0.13
CA VAL A 199 -27.63 6.51 0.29
C VAL A 199 -26.61 7.64 0.21
N ASN A 200 -26.87 8.64 -0.65
CA ASN A 200 -26.04 9.83 -0.82
C ASN A 200 -26.82 11.05 -0.32
N ASN A 201 -26.44 11.61 0.81
CA ASN A 201 -26.96 12.87 1.30
C ASN A 201 -26.04 14.03 0.88
N GLU A 202 -26.36 14.70 -0.24
CA GLU A 202 -25.52 15.76 -0.81
C GLU A 202 -25.58 17.06 0.02
N SER A 203 -26.78 17.48 0.43
CA SER A 203 -26.94 18.73 1.23
C SER A 203 -28.21 18.76 2.09
N GLY A 204 -28.94 17.67 2.17
CA GLY A 204 -30.19 17.58 2.94
C GLY A 204 -29.98 17.20 4.40
N THR A 205 -31.10 17.00 5.09
CA THR A 205 -31.15 16.46 6.44
C THR A 205 -31.87 15.13 6.45
N ILE A 206 -31.28 14.11 7.07
CA ILE A 206 -31.97 12.86 7.36
C ILE A 206 -32.09 12.75 8.88
N ALA A 207 -33.35 12.84 9.41
CA ALA A 207 -33.52 12.81 10.86
C ALA A 207 -33.19 11.39 11.42
N THR A 208 -33.68 10.35 10.79
CA THR A 208 -33.35 8.95 11.18
C THR A 208 -33.02 8.14 9.94
N LEU A 209 -31.82 7.58 9.88
CA LEU A 209 -31.41 6.61 8.87
C LEU A 209 -31.09 5.28 9.53
N THR A 210 -31.77 4.23 9.09
CA THR A 210 -31.50 2.85 9.51
C THR A 210 -31.06 2.05 8.29
N SER A 211 -29.81 1.59 8.25
CA SER A 211 -29.27 0.73 7.21
C SER A 211 -28.92 -0.65 7.79
N ASN A 212 -29.65 -1.69 7.39
CA ASN A 212 -29.64 -3.00 8.07
C ASN A 212 -28.86 -4.12 7.35
N GLN A 213 -28.52 -3.97 6.08
CA GLN A 213 -27.82 -5.02 5.30
C GLN A 213 -26.66 -4.50 4.47
N GLY A 214 -26.03 -3.42 4.93
CA GLY A 214 -24.91 -2.79 4.21
C GLY A 214 -25.35 -1.72 3.20
N GLY A 215 -24.57 -1.59 2.13
CA GLY A 215 -24.64 -0.46 1.20
C GLY A 215 -23.80 0.72 1.68
N ASN A 216 -23.54 1.68 0.80
CA ASN A 216 -22.73 2.84 1.16
C ASN A 216 -23.63 3.99 1.63
N VAL A 217 -23.20 4.67 2.67
CA VAL A 217 -23.80 5.95 3.10
C VAL A 217 -22.75 7.04 2.92
N ILE A 218 -22.99 7.97 1.99
CA ILE A 218 -22.16 9.16 1.81
C ILE A 218 -22.94 10.37 2.34
N ASN A 219 -22.43 11.01 3.39
CA ASN A 219 -23.08 12.14 4.02
C ASN A 219 -22.25 13.42 3.87
N LYS A 220 -22.74 14.38 3.10
CA LYS A 220 -22.22 15.75 3.01
C LYS A 220 -23.13 16.76 3.72
N GLY A 221 -24.36 16.37 4.03
CA GLY A 221 -25.32 17.14 4.80
C GLY A 221 -25.35 16.77 6.29
N THR A 222 -26.54 16.68 6.87
CA THR A 222 -26.76 16.33 8.27
C THR A 222 -27.53 15.02 8.40
N ILE A 223 -27.08 14.14 9.30
CA ILE A 223 -27.86 12.98 9.76
C ILE A 223 -27.96 13.07 11.27
N THR A 224 -29.20 13.14 11.81
CA THR A 224 -29.37 13.24 13.26
C THR A 224 -29.15 11.91 13.96
N PHE A 225 -29.78 10.83 13.47
CA PHE A 225 -29.60 9.48 13.99
C PHE A 225 -29.25 8.53 12.84
N LEU A 226 -28.11 7.87 12.92
CA LEU A 226 -27.69 6.85 11.99
C LEU A 226 -27.49 5.51 12.72
N THR A 227 -28.25 4.50 12.35
CA THR A 227 -28.00 3.11 12.71
C THR A 227 -27.52 2.39 11.46
N TYR A 228 -26.28 1.94 11.48
CA TYR A 228 -25.67 1.25 10.37
C TYR A 228 -25.24 -0.16 10.79
N LYS A 229 -25.70 -1.16 10.05
CA LYS A 229 -25.32 -2.57 10.24
C LYS A 229 -24.86 -3.14 8.90
N ALA A 230 -23.58 -3.43 8.79
CA ALA A 230 -23.04 -4.11 7.61
C ALA A 230 -23.59 -5.54 7.51
N ALA A 231 -23.66 -6.06 6.30
CA ALA A 231 -24.02 -7.45 6.05
C ALA A 231 -23.06 -8.39 6.81
N PRO A 232 -23.53 -9.52 7.42
CA PRO A 232 -22.65 -10.43 8.11
C PRO A 232 -21.68 -11.06 7.12
N THR A 233 -20.40 -10.66 7.16
CA THR A 233 -19.34 -11.29 6.40
C THR A 233 -18.96 -12.61 7.08
N THR A 234 -19.25 -13.73 6.45
CA THR A 234 -18.56 -14.98 6.72
C THR A 234 -17.06 -14.74 6.44
N LYS A 235 -16.24 -14.98 7.46
CA LYS A 235 -14.76 -14.89 7.36
C LYS A 235 -14.25 -15.82 6.25
N ALA A 236 -14.12 -15.31 5.04
CA ALA A 236 -13.38 -15.95 3.98
C ALA A 236 -12.62 -14.85 3.22
N ILE A 237 -11.32 -14.80 3.51
CA ILE A 237 -10.25 -14.19 2.68
C ILE A 237 -10.61 -12.84 2.04
N GLN A 238 -10.10 -11.76 2.65
CA GLN A 238 -10.11 -10.40 2.08
C GLN A 238 -9.32 -10.37 0.77
N THR A 239 -10.02 -10.60 -0.33
CA THR A 239 -9.58 -10.20 -1.68
C THR A 239 -10.78 -9.56 -2.38
N LYS A 240 -10.96 -8.31 -2.16
CA LYS A 240 -11.73 -7.23 -2.77
C LYS A 240 -12.44 -6.41 -1.71
N ALA A 241 -12.29 -5.07 -1.83
CA ALA A 241 -12.88 -4.10 -0.96
C ALA A 241 -14.37 -4.41 -0.69
N ASN A 242 -14.68 -4.76 0.54
CA ASN A 242 -16.05 -4.81 1.01
C ASN A 242 -16.45 -3.35 1.24
N THR A 243 -17.40 -2.89 0.46
CA THR A 243 -17.76 -1.48 0.29
C THR A 243 -18.87 -1.03 1.23
N ASP A 244 -19.09 -1.71 2.35
CA ASP A 244 -20.07 -1.29 3.35
C ASP A 244 -19.50 -0.12 4.17
N LEU A 245 -19.54 1.06 3.57
CA LEU A 245 -18.88 2.28 4.03
C LEU A 245 -19.88 3.37 4.38
N VAL A 246 -19.74 3.96 5.56
CA VAL A 246 -20.31 5.25 5.89
C VAL A 246 -19.21 6.31 5.75
N ALA A 247 -19.26 7.12 4.69
CA ALA A 247 -18.39 8.27 4.48
C ALA A 247 -19.11 9.54 4.96
N ASN A 248 -18.65 10.14 6.06
CA ASN A 248 -19.17 11.39 6.58
C ASN A 248 -18.28 12.56 6.16
N GLU A 249 -18.81 13.44 5.32
CA GLU A 249 -18.20 14.72 4.93
C GLU A 249 -18.96 15.92 5.56
N GLY A 250 -20.07 15.67 6.26
CA GLY A 250 -20.92 16.64 6.92
C GLY A 250 -21.02 16.44 8.42
N GLN A 251 -22.26 16.39 8.95
CA GLN A 251 -22.53 16.21 10.36
C GLN A 251 -23.42 14.98 10.61
N ILE A 252 -23.07 14.19 11.61
CA ILE A 252 -23.91 13.14 12.18
C ILE A 252 -24.00 13.37 13.68
N ASP A 253 -25.21 13.50 14.23
CA ASP A 253 -25.35 13.76 15.66
C ASP A 253 -25.23 12.47 16.49
N THR A 254 -25.95 11.43 16.14
CA THR A 254 -25.85 10.12 16.80
C THR A 254 -25.68 9.02 15.75
N PHE A 255 -24.70 8.18 15.96
CA PHE A 255 -24.36 7.11 15.03
C PHE A 255 -24.07 5.80 15.75
N ASP A 256 -24.89 4.77 15.48
CA ASP A 256 -24.69 3.42 15.92
C ASP A 256 -24.17 2.55 14.74
N ASN A 257 -22.89 2.22 14.76
CA ASN A 257 -22.24 1.37 13.76
C ASN A 257 -22.10 -0.07 14.25
N THR A 258 -22.58 -1.02 13.48
CA THR A 258 -22.40 -2.45 13.74
C THR A 258 -21.71 -3.13 12.54
N ASN A 259 -20.50 -3.61 12.73
CA ASN A 259 -19.65 -4.31 11.75
C ASN A 259 -19.27 -3.50 10.49
N GLY A 260 -19.72 -2.24 10.33
CA GLY A 260 -19.45 -1.40 9.17
C GLY A 260 -18.12 -0.63 9.27
N ILE A 261 -17.72 -0.01 8.16
CA ILE A 261 -16.60 0.92 8.11
C ILE A 261 -17.14 2.35 8.17
N VAL A 262 -16.66 3.13 9.13
CA VAL A 262 -16.93 4.56 9.27
C VAL A 262 -15.71 5.35 8.80
N ALA A 263 -15.86 6.21 7.82
CA ALA A 263 -14.87 7.20 7.41
C ALA A 263 -15.38 8.59 7.72
N ASN A 264 -14.96 9.18 8.85
CA ASN A 264 -15.25 10.55 9.20
C ASN A 264 -14.17 11.46 8.59
N MET A 265 -14.50 12.14 7.50
CA MET A 265 -13.57 12.90 6.69
C MET A 265 -13.11 14.18 7.38
N LYS A 266 -12.04 14.79 6.89
CA LYS A 266 -11.52 16.08 7.40
C LYS A 266 -12.63 17.15 7.37
N ASN A 267 -12.75 17.89 8.47
CA ASN A 267 -13.79 18.91 8.73
C ASN A 267 -15.20 18.37 9.00
N ALA A 268 -15.42 17.07 8.88
CA ALA A 268 -16.71 16.47 9.26
C ALA A 268 -16.80 16.23 10.77
N THR A 269 -18.02 16.15 11.28
CA THR A 269 -18.28 15.98 12.70
C THR A 269 -19.23 14.82 12.97
N ILE A 270 -18.90 13.99 13.96
CA ILE A 270 -19.82 13.04 14.58
C ILE A 270 -19.90 13.41 16.06
N THR A 271 -21.12 13.72 16.57
CA THR A 271 -21.24 14.10 17.98
C THR A 271 -21.17 12.86 18.90
N THR A 272 -21.92 11.82 18.60
CA THR A 272 -21.87 10.58 19.38
C THR A 272 -21.76 9.38 18.43
N LEU A 273 -20.74 8.56 18.61
CA LEU A 273 -20.54 7.31 17.85
C LEU A 273 -20.43 6.13 18.81
N THR A 274 -21.30 5.14 18.62
CA THR A 274 -21.16 3.81 19.21
C THR A 274 -20.68 2.83 18.13
N ASN A 275 -19.52 2.24 18.30
CA ASN A 275 -18.96 1.27 17.36
C ASN A 275 -19.00 -0.13 17.95
N THR A 276 -19.65 -1.06 17.26
CA THR A 276 -19.77 -2.46 17.66
C THR A 276 -19.14 -3.35 16.58
N ASN A 277 -17.93 -3.84 16.83
CA ASN A 277 -17.14 -4.71 15.94
C ASN A 277 -16.83 -4.14 14.53
N GLY A 278 -17.05 -2.83 14.30
CA GLY A 278 -16.75 -2.14 13.06
C GLY A 278 -15.36 -1.49 13.06
N ILE A 279 -15.05 -0.79 11.97
CA ILE A 279 -13.83 -0.01 11.83
C ILE A 279 -14.20 1.48 11.80
N VAL A 280 -13.55 2.29 12.62
CA VAL A 280 -13.69 3.74 12.64
C VAL A 280 -12.39 4.37 12.14
N ASN A 281 -12.46 5.08 11.00
CA ASN A 281 -11.39 5.90 10.46
C ASN A 281 -11.78 7.38 10.64
N ASN A 282 -11.17 8.07 11.58
CA ASN A 282 -11.48 9.45 11.90
C ASN A 282 -10.38 10.41 11.45
N ALA A 283 -10.62 11.19 10.42
CA ALA A 283 -9.80 12.34 10.01
C ALA A 283 -10.45 13.70 10.40
N GLY A 284 -11.70 13.69 10.84
CA GLY A 284 -12.47 14.85 11.31
C GLY A 284 -12.52 14.95 12.83
N THR A 285 -13.69 15.31 13.36
CA THR A 285 -13.94 15.41 14.80
C THR A 285 -15.01 14.41 15.23
N ILE A 286 -14.73 13.62 16.26
CA ILE A 286 -15.74 12.84 16.98
C ILE A 286 -15.77 13.38 18.40
N THR A 287 -16.95 13.83 18.88
CA THR A 287 -17.04 14.35 20.23
C THR A 287 -17.00 13.24 21.26
N THR A 288 -17.84 12.22 21.11
CA THR A 288 -17.87 11.05 22.02
C THR A 288 -17.80 9.78 21.20
N LEU A 289 -16.85 8.89 21.52
CA LEU A 289 -16.71 7.57 20.93
C LEU A 289 -16.75 6.49 21.99
N THR A 290 -17.76 5.62 21.91
CA THR A 290 -17.85 4.38 22.67
C THR A 290 -17.58 3.22 21.76
N ASN A 291 -16.53 2.46 22.03
CA ASN A 291 -16.14 1.29 21.24
C ASN A 291 -16.43 0.01 22.03
N THR A 292 -17.36 -0.79 21.56
CA THR A 292 -17.69 -2.08 22.19
C THR A 292 -17.03 -3.25 21.47
N GLY A 293 -16.20 -2.97 20.45
CA GLY A 293 -15.36 -3.90 19.69
C GLY A 293 -14.96 -3.33 18.34
N GLY A 294 -13.93 -3.92 17.74
CA GLY A 294 -13.42 -3.49 16.44
C GLY A 294 -12.33 -2.39 16.52
N ASP A 295 -11.93 -1.88 15.37
CA ASP A 295 -10.75 -1.03 15.24
C ASP A 295 -11.11 0.46 15.23
N VAL A 296 -10.27 1.28 15.84
CA VAL A 296 -10.34 2.75 15.83
C VAL A 296 -9.02 3.31 15.31
N ASN A 297 -9.06 3.98 14.17
CA ASN A 297 -7.93 4.71 13.57
C ASN A 297 -8.25 6.21 13.65
N ASN A 298 -7.51 6.96 14.45
CA ASN A 298 -7.73 8.37 14.68
C ASN A 298 -6.57 9.23 14.15
N ASP A 299 -6.78 9.88 13.01
CA ASP A 299 -5.89 10.92 12.45
C ASP A 299 -6.39 12.33 12.78
N GLY A 300 -7.65 12.46 13.24
CA GLY A 300 -8.32 13.70 13.61
C GLY A 300 -8.37 13.94 15.12
N ILE A 301 -9.54 14.37 15.60
CA ILE A 301 -9.77 14.70 17.01
C ILE A 301 -10.89 13.85 17.58
N ILE A 302 -10.65 13.25 18.76
CA ILE A 302 -11.70 12.70 19.62
C ILE A 302 -11.72 13.58 20.89
N THR A 303 -12.85 14.27 21.13
CA THR A 303 -12.92 15.32 22.13
C THR A 303 -13.09 14.79 23.54
N ASN A 304 -14.00 13.83 23.76
CA ASN A 304 -14.22 13.20 25.05
C ASN A 304 -13.37 11.95 25.21
N THR A 305 -13.39 11.32 26.40
CA THR A 305 -12.68 10.07 26.65
C THR A 305 -13.16 8.98 25.67
N LEU A 306 -12.22 8.37 24.96
CA LEU A 306 -12.50 7.18 24.17
C LEU A 306 -12.68 5.99 25.12
N THR A 307 -13.89 5.43 25.17
CA THR A 307 -14.21 4.31 26.05
C THR A 307 -14.22 3.01 25.24
N ASN A 308 -13.43 2.04 25.66
CA ASN A 308 -13.42 0.69 25.09
C ASN A 308 -14.04 -0.30 26.07
N SER A 309 -15.05 -1.08 25.62
CA SER A 309 -15.71 -2.11 26.40
C SER A 309 -15.65 -3.50 25.74
N GLY A 310 -14.94 -3.63 24.61
CA GLY A 310 -14.79 -4.90 23.89
C GLY A 310 -13.35 -5.19 23.50
N VAL A 311 -13.17 -5.97 22.44
CA VAL A 311 -11.85 -6.24 21.86
C VAL A 311 -11.57 -5.20 20.78
N ALA A 312 -10.53 -4.40 20.95
CA ALA A 312 -10.22 -3.28 20.08
C ALA A 312 -8.74 -3.15 19.73
N LYS A 313 -8.46 -2.69 18.51
CA LYS A 313 -7.20 -2.06 18.13
C LYS A 313 -7.43 -0.56 17.99
N ILE A 314 -6.68 0.24 18.73
CA ILE A 314 -6.77 1.70 18.72
C ILE A 314 -5.45 2.26 18.19
N THR A 315 -5.48 2.88 17.04
CA THR A 315 -4.34 3.61 16.45
C THR A 315 -4.64 5.11 16.55
N ASN A 316 -3.77 5.88 17.22
CA ASN A 316 -3.91 7.31 17.35
C ASN A 316 -2.72 8.03 16.75
N ASP A 317 -2.91 8.65 15.59
CA ASP A 317 -1.95 9.53 14.93
C ASP A 317 -2.38 11.00 15.10
N GLY A 318 -3.63 11.26 15.50
CA GLY A 318 -4.22 12.56 15.79
C GLY A 318 -4.22 12.93 17.27
N THR A 319 -5.36 13.45 17.76
CA THR A 319 -5.51 13.92 19.12
C THR A 319 -6.68 13.24 19.84
N LEU A 320 -6.43 12.67 21.01
CA LEU A 320 -7.42 12.26 21.99
C LEU A 320 -7.41 13.27 23.13
N ALA A 321 -8.41 14.15 23.18
CA ALA A 321 -8.38 15.32 24.08
C ALA A 321 -8.58 14.94 25.57
N GLN A 322 -9.32 13.86 25.88
CA GLN A 322 -9.62 13.40 27.25
C GLN A 322 -9.10 12.02 27.60
N GLY A 323 -8.28 11.42 26.73
CA GLY A 323 -7.62 10.14 27.02
C GLY A 323 -8.42 8.89 26.61
N ILE A 324 -8.06 7.75 27.21
CA ILE A 324 -8.66 6.43 26.91
C ILE A 324 -9.04 5.75 28.21
N THR A 325 -10.21 5.13 28.25
CA THR A 325 -10.61 4.19 29.30
C THR A 325 -10.84 2.80 28.69
N ASN A 326 -10.09 1.80 29.13
CA ASN A 326 -10.31 0.40 28.82
C ASN A 326 -11.02 -0.28 30.00
N ASN A 327 -12.29 -0.58 29.82
CA ASN A 327 -13.13 -1.08 30.89
C ASN A 327 -12.76 -2.51 31.36
N GLN A 328 -13.27 -2.90 32.53
CA GLN A 328 -13.13 -4.26 33.03
C GLN A 328 -13.71 -5.28 32.01
N GLY A 329 -12.97 -6.36 31.76
CA GLY A 329 -13.33 -7.39 30.78
C GLY A 329 -13.00 -7.02 29.33
N ALA A 330 -12.69 -5.76 29.01
CA ALA A 330 -12.28 -5.35 27.67
C ALA A 330 -10.80 -5.66 27.38
N THR A 331 -10.48 -5.81 26.09
CA THR A 331 -9.11 -5.99 25.61
C THR A 331 -8.77 -4.90 24.59
N ALA A 332 -7.68 -4.17 24.80
CA ALA A 332 -7.24 -3.13 23.91
C ALA A 332 -5.76 -3.29 23.45
N THR A 333 -5.51 -3.11 22.16
CA THR A 333 -4.16 -2.86 21.63
C THR A 333 -4.09 -1.41 21.17
N ILE A 334 -3.29 -0.59 21.87
CA ILE A 334 -3.21 0.84 21.65
C ILE A 334 -1.85 1.18 21.03
N HIS A 335 -1.85 1.78 19.86
CA HIS A 335 -0.68 2.34 19.20
C HIS A 335 -0.85 3.86 19.12
N ASN A 336 0.00 4.61 19.82
CA ASN A 336 -0.06 6.07 19.86
C ASN A 336 1.19 6.68 19.23
N THR A 337 1.03 7.36 18.11
CA THR A 337 2.05 8.23 17.48
C THR A 337 1.67 9.71 17.61
N GLY A 338 0.40 10.01 17.88
CA GLY A 338 -0.16 11.34 18.10
C GLY A 338 -0.13 11.80 19.56
N THR A 339 -1.15 12.53 19.97
CA THR A 339 -1.25 13.10 21.31
C THR A 339 -2.49 12.57 22.05
N ILE A 340 -2.26 12.11 23.27
CA ILE A 340 -3.31 11.80 24.24
C ILE A 340 -3.16 12.84 25.35
N ASN A 341 -4.06 13.85 25.40
CA ASN A 341 -3.95 15.01 26.28
C ASN A 341 -4.30 14.73 27.75
N ASN A 342 -4.81 13.55 28.06
CA ASN A 342 -5.11 13.12 29.40
C ASN A 342 -4.48 11.75 29.69
N LYS A 343 -4.97 11.04 30.69
CA LYS A 343 -4.49 9.70 31.11
C LYS A 343 -5.01 8.59 30.18
N ILE A 344 -4.31 7.46 30.22
CA ILE A 344 -4.87 6.16 29.84
C ILE A 344 -5.20 5.41 31.13
N GLU A 345 -6.45 4.96 31.28
CA GLU A 345 -6.91 4.16 32.41
C GLU A 345 -7.28 2.74 31.96
N ASN A 346 -6.63 1.74 32.51
CA ASN A 346 -6.87 0.33 32.19
C ASN A 346 -7.45 -0.41 33.38
N LYS A 347 -8.68 -0.96 33.19
CA LYS A 347 -9.34 -1.88 34.15
C LYS A 347 -9.47 -3.30 33.59
N GLY A 348 -9.19 -3.47 32.29
CA GLY A 348 -9.24 -4.75 31.57
C GLY A 348 -7.85 -5.27 31.22
N THR A 349 -7.69 -5.77 30.01
CA THR A 349 -6.40 -6.17 29.46
C THR A 349 -5.99 -5.15 28.38
N ALA A 350 -4.79 -4.57 28.48
CA ALA A 350 -4.31 -3.64 27.47
C ALA A 350 -2.83 -3.83 27.14
N THR A 351 -2.51 -3.60 25.87
CA THR A 351 -1.12 -3.42 25.39
C THR A 351 -1.02 -2.04 24.78
N ILE A 352 -0.13 -1.21 25.30
CA ILE A 352 0.14 0.16 24.84
C ILE A 352 1.52 0.19 24.21
N ARG A 353 1.61 0.62 22.96
CA ARG A 353 2.85 1.05 22.32
C ARG A 353 2.79 2.54 22.09
N ASN A 354 3.63 3.28 22.81
CA ASN A 354 3.67 4.73 22.75
C ASN A 354 4.91 5.24 21.98
N GLN A 355 4.66 5.96 20.90
CA GLN A 355 5.65 6.71 20.11
C GLN A 355 5.33 8.20 20.05
N GLY A 356 4.17 8.60 20.59
CA GLY A 356 3.67 9.97 20.69
C GLY A 356 3.71 10.49 22.12
N LYS A 357 2.74 11.33 22.48
CA LYS A 357 2.64 11.97 23.77
C LYS A 357 1.42 11.50 24.56
N ILE A 358 1.62 11.10 25.83
CA ILE A 358 0.57 10.88 26.83
C ILE A 358 0.81 11.91 27.93
N THR A 359 -0.13 12.84 28.15
CA THR A 359 0.16 14.01 29.00
C THR A 359 0.07 13.71 30.50
N ASN A 360 -0.96 12.97 30.93
CA ASN A 360 -1.26 12.72 32.36
C ASN A 360 -1.03 11.27 32.78
N GLY A 361 -0.01 10.62 32.21
CA GLY A 361 0.43 9.31 32.64
C GLY A 361 -0.55 8.15 32.36
N ILE A 362 -0.26 7.02 32.94
CA ILE A 362 -1.01 5.77 32.75
C ILE A 362 -1.42 5.21 34.10
N ILE A 363 -2.67 4.79 34.24
CA ILE A 363 -3.21 4.16 35.46
C ILE A 363 -3.69 2.75 35.12
N ASN A 364 -3.12 1.74 35.76
CA ASN A 364 -3.61 0.37 35.73
C ASN A 364 -4.38 0.10 37.02
N ASP A 365 -5.70 0.01 36.93
CA ASP A 365 -6.60 -0.12 38.06
C ASP A 365 -7.24 -1.52 38.07
N GLY A 366 -6.56 -2.48 38.66
CA GLY A 366 -6.99 -3.89 38.76
C GLY A 366 -6.83 -4.69 37.45
N GLY A 367 -6.39 -4.07 36.36
CA GLY A 367 -6.24 -4.69 35.04
C GLY A 367 -4.91 -5.39 34.81
N THR A 368 -4.76 -5.99 33.62
CA THR A 368 -3.46 -6.46 33.10
C THR A 368 -3.01 -5.52 32.01
N LEU A 369 -1.88 -4.87 32.24
CA LEU A 369 -1.36 -3.83 31.35
C LEU A 369 0.06 -4.15 30.89
N THR A 370 0.31 -4.05 29.58
CA THR A 370 1.65 -4.07 29.00
C THR A 370 1.94 -2.71 28.39
N VAL A 371 3.06 -2.08 28.76
CA VAL A 371 3.47 -0.77 28.22
C VAL A 371 4.82 -0.85 27.54
N VAL A 372 4.84 -0.57 26.24
CA VAL A 372 6.07 -0.38 25.46
C VAL A 372 6.18 1.09 25.10
N ASN A 373 7.23 1.76 25.60
CA ASN A 373 7.52 3.14 25.30
C ASN A 373 8.79 3.21 24.46
N ASP A 374 8.66 3.51 23.17
CA ASP A 374 9.77 3.53 22.23
C ASP A 374 10.74 4.67 22.52
N PHE A 375 11.99 4.53 22.09
CA PHE A 375 13.02 5.55 22.20
C PHE A 375 13.89 5.61 20.94
N ARG A 376 14.50 6.75 20.69
CA ARG A 376 15.38 7.00 19.56
C ARG A 376 16.56 7.86 19.96
N ARG A 377 17.55 7.93 19.08
CA ARG A 377 18.64 8.89 19.21
C ARG A 377 18.18 10.30 18.82
N ILE A 378 18.56 11.30 19.58
CA ILE A 378 18.40 12.71 19.23
C ILE A 378 19.36 13.03 18.07
N GLU A 379 18.81 13.51 16.95
CA GLU A 379 19.58 13.83 15.74
C GLU A 379 20.69 14.85 16.05
N GLY A 380 21.89 14.58 15.53
CA GLY A 380 23.07 15.45 15.78
C GLY A 380 23.72 15.27 17.15
N THR A 381 23.18 14.46 18.05
CA THR A 381 23.75 14.24 19.42
C THR A 381 24.10 12.77 19.66
N LYS A 382 24.81 12.49 20.77
CA LYS A 382 25.05 11.12 21.25
C LYS A 382 23.98 10.63 22.23
N ASN A 383 23.02 11.48 22.57
CA ASN A 383 22.01 11.23 23.59
C ASN A 383 20.76 10.54 22.95
N PHE A 384 20.01 9.91 23.82
CA PHE A 384 18.75 9.26 23.50
C PHE A 384 17.62 10.00 24.17
N GLU A 385 16.48 9.98 23.52
CA GLU A 385 15.19 10.36 24.07
C GLU A 385 14.21 9.22 23.88
N THR A 386 13.26 9.10 24.76
CA THR A 386 12.08 8.31 24.50
C THR A 386 11.30 9.00 23.40
N ILE A 387 10.97 8.26 22.34
CA ILE A 387 10.10 8.79 21.27
C ILE A 387 8.72 9.05 21.87
N GLY A 388 8.23 8.08 22.65
CA GLY A 388 6.99 8.21 23.41
C GLY A 388 7.23 8.98 24.70
N GLN A 389 6.54 10.10 24.85
CA GLN A 389 6.52 10.87 26.08
C GLN A 389 5.36 10.41 26.96
N ILE A 390 5.64 9.99 28.17
CA ILE A 390 4.65 9.69 29.21
C ILE A 390 4.82 10.73 30.31
N GLY A 391 3.82 11.60 30.46
CA GLY A 391 3.76 12.59 31.52
C GLY A 391 3.44 11.97 32.87
N LYS A 392 3.17 12.79 33.85
CA LYS A 392 2.91 12.33 35.22
C LYS A 392 1.42 12.37 35.52
N THR A 393 0.92 11.35 36.23
CA THR A 393 -0.41 11.32 36.80
C THR A 393 -0.62 12.40 37.85
N ALA A 394 -1.83 12.57 38.35
CA ALA A 394 -2.12 13.48 39.46
C ALA A 394 -1.28 13.18 40.72
N ASN A 395 -0.85 11.92 40.90
CA ASN A 395 0.02 11.52 42.03
C ASN A 395 1.50 11.80 41.76
N GLY A 396 1.88 12.37 40.64
CA GLY A 396 3.25 12.78 40.31
C GLY A 396 4.14 11.66 39.77
N VAL A 397 3.59 10.53 39.31
CA VAL A 397 4.33 9.40 38.75
C VAL A 397 3.92 9.14 37.28
N HIS A 398 4.79 8.48 36.49
CA HIS A 398 4.48 8.13 35.10
C HIS A 398 3.42 7.05 35.00
N MET A 399 3.45 6.07 35.93
CA MET A 399 2.51 4.96 35.93
C MET A 399 2.07 4.63 37.37
N GLU A 400 0.78 4.38 37.52
CA GLU A 400 0.20 3.85 38.75
C GLU A 400 -0.26 2.41 38.51
N ASN A 401 -0.03 1.52 39.49
CA ASN A 401 -0.49 0.13 39.45
C ASN A 401 -1.25 -0.19 40.73
N ASN A 402 -2.58 -0.06 40.66
CA ASN A 402 -3.46 -0.12 41.83
C ASN A 402 -4.31 -1.41 41.83
N ASN A 403 -4.94 -1.73 42.98
CA ASN A 403 -5.95 -2.78 43.09
C ASN A 403 -5.49 -4.17 42.61
N ASN A 404 -4.26 -4.56 42.95
CA ASN A 404 -3.60 -5.79 42.49
C ASN A 404 -3.46 -5.92 40.97
N GLY A 405 -3.49 -4.82 40.27
CA GLY A 405 -3.22 -4.78 38.82
C GLY A 405 -1.87 -5.38 38.48
N LYS A 406 -1.73 -5.94 37.28
CA LYS A 406 -0.47 -6.46 36.74
C LYS A 406 0.05 -5.50 35.70
N LEU A 407 1.20 -4.87 35.97
CA LEU A 407 1.86 -3.95 35.02
C LEU A 407 3.12 -4.62 34.50
N ASN A 408 3.13 -4.93 33.20
CA ASN A 408 4.30 -5.44 32.50
C ASN A 408 4.92 -4.35 31.65
N ILE A 409 6.22 -4.13 31.79
CA ILE A 409 7.04 -3.20 31.02
C ILE A 409 8.10 -4.06 30.30
N PRO A 410 7.81 -4.53 29.06
CA PRO A 410 8.74 -5.40 28.34
C PRO A 410 10.08 -4.75 28.10
N ILE A 411 10.09 -3.42 27.94
CA ILE A 411 11.27 -2.65 27.56
C ILE A 411 11.17 -1.24 28.15
N TRP A 412 12.28 -0.77 28.76
CA TRP A 412 12.44 0.63 29.14
C TRP A 412 13.87 1.12 28.92
N TYR A 413 13.98 2.35 28.47
CA TYR A 413 15.27 3.02 28.26
C TYR A 413 15.59 3.96 29.43
N PHE A 414 16.84 3.86 29.94
CA PHE A 414 17.40 4.75 30.95
C PHE A 414 18.58 5.53 30.35
N ASN A 415 18.53 6.83 30.46
CA ASN A 415 19.50 7.74 29.84
C ASN A 415 20.87 7.79 30.55
N LYS A 416 21.03 7.05 31.64
CA LYS A 416 22.25 6.96 32.43
C LYS A 416 22.38 5.56 33.03
N GLU A 417 23.57 5.20 33.39
CA GLU A 417 23.98 3.92 33.99
C GLU A 417 23.40 3.69 35.38
N ASP A 418 23.21 4.74 36.18
CA ASP A 418 22.46 4.76 37.45
C ASP A 418 22.06 6.20 37.80
N TYR A 419 21.18 6.36 38.79
CA TYR A 419 20.74 7.64 39.32
C TYR A 419 21.10 7.74 40.81
N ALA A 420 22.29 8.24 41.11
CA ALA A 420 22.88 8.22 42.45
C ALA A 420 22.09 9.06 43.46
N THR A 421 21.59 10.24 43.07
CA THR A 421 20.90 11.16 43.94
C THR A 421 19.38 11.07 43.86
N GLN A 422 18.67 11.46 44.91
CA GLN A 422 17.21 11.51 44.97
C GLN A 422 16.66 12.47 43.91
N GLU A 423 17.32 13.59 43.68
CA GLU A 423 16.91 14.57 42.66
C GLU A 423 17.06 14.03 41.22
N GLU A 424 18.17 13.34 40.94
CA GLU A 424 18.34 12.66 39.66
C GLU A 424 17.23 11.64 39.42
N ARG A 425 16.85 10.86 40.44
CA ARG A 425 15.76 9.88 40.34
C ARG A 425 14.40 10.53 40.05
N LYS A 426 14.08 11.64 40.72
CA LYS A 426 12.83 12.40 40.45
C LYS A 426 12.71 12.87 39.01
N ASN A 427 13.84 13.19 38.39
CA ASN A 427 13.87 13.78 37.06
C ASN A 427 14.06 12.75 35.93
N ASN A 428 14.74 11.62 36.19
CA ASN A 428 15.21 10.72 35.13
C ASN A 428 14.77 9.25 35.32
N ALA A 429 14.46 8.82 36.55
CA ALA A 429 13.99 7.46 36.78
C ALA A 429 12.56 7.24 36.23
N LEU A 430 12.20 5.99 35.98
CA LEU A 430 10.81 5.62 35.77
C LEU A 430 10.07 5.74 37.11
N LEU A 431 9.21 6.75 37.23
CA LEU A 431 8.43 6.98 38.43
C LEU A 431 7.18 6.10 38.42
N VAL A 432 7.01 5.31 39.49
CA VAL A 432 5.85 4.39 39.64
C VAL A 432 5.29 4.50 41.06
N ASP A 433 4.02 4.15 41.22
CA ASP A 433 3.33 4.06 42.52
C ASP A 433 2.37 2.87 42.57
N GLY A 434 2.00 2.43 43.78
CA GLY A 434 1.03 1.38 44.03
C GLY A 434 1.66 0.00 44.32
N ASP A 435 1.11 -1.07 43.72
CA ASP A 435 1.49 -2.47 44.00
C ASP A 435 2.81 -2.84 43.29
N TYR A 436 3.94 -2.44 43.87
CA TYR A 436 5.28 -2.63 43.25
C TYR A 436 5.58 -4.09 42.92
N ALA A 437 5.17 -5.06 43.74
CA ALA A 437 5.45 -6.48 43.52
C ALA A 437 4.85 -6.98 42.20
N ASN A 438 3.73 -6.40 41.77
CA ASN A 438 3.02 -6.71 40.55
C ASN A 438 3.50 -5.90 39.33
N ILE A 439 4.55 -5.09 39.47
CA ILE A 439 5.22 -4.39 38.37
C ILE A 439 6.37 -5.25 37.89
N THR A 440 6.38 -5.59 36.61
CA THR A 440 7.46 -6.36 35.98
C THR A 440 8.19 -5.48 34.97
N LEU A 441 9.50 -5.32 35.12
CA LEU A 441 10.38 -4.79 34.10
C LEU A 441 11.17 -5.96 33.51
N GLU A 442 10.87 -6.34 32.26
CA GLU A 442 11.49 -7.51 31.66
C GLU A 442 12.89 -7.20 31.13
N ASN A 443 13.05 -6.09 30.38
CA ASN A 443 14.30 -5.70 29.79
C ASN A 443 14.55 -4.21 30.04
N ALA A 444 15.71 -3.88 30.53
CA ALA A 444 16.16 -2.51 30.72
C ALA A 444 17.29 -2.17 29.75
N PHE A 445 17.20 -1.03 29.09
CA PHE A 445 18.23 -0.52 28.20
C PHE A 445 18.88 0.70 28.81
N VAL A 446 20.21 0.73 28.78
CA VAL A 446 21.01 1.78 29.44
C VAL A 446 21.84 2.50 28.40
N SER A 447 21.87 3.80 28.49
CA SER A 447 22.83 4.62 27.75
C SER A 447 24.25 4.22 28.15
N THR A 448 25.09 4.04 27.13
CA THR A 448 26.49 3.63 27.33
C THR A 448 27.46 4.79 27.07
N HIS A 449 26.95 6.01 27.01
CA HIS A 449 27.74 7.19 26.63
C HIS A 449 28.92 7.47 27.59
N ASN A 450 28.76 7.19 28.87
CA ASN A 450 29.80 7.45 29.90
C ASN A 450 30.10 6.17 30.72
N LEU A 451 29.84 4.99 30.17
CA LEU A 451 30.11 3.74 30.87
C LEU A 451 31.61 3.55 31.08
N ASP A 452 31.98 3.41 32.34
CA ASP A 452 33.31 3.01 32.79
C ASP A 452 33.23 1.52 33.18
N VAL A 453 33.99 0.67 32.46
CA VAL A 453 33.98 -0.77 32.67
C VAL A 453 34.56 -1.19 34.07
N ASP A 454 35.31 -0.32 34.73
CA ASP A 454 35.89 -0.58 36.05
C ASP A 454 35.02 -0.13 37.23
N LYS A 455 33.89 0.56 36.93
CA LYS A 455 33.00 1.08 37.95
C LYS A 455 31.82 0.14 38.22
N THR A 456 31.35 0.18 39.50
CA THR A 456 30.12 -0.51 39.91
C THR A 456 28.94 0.46 39.92
N TYR A 457 27.81 0.03 39.31
CA TYR A 457 26.56 0.76 39.14
C TYR A 457 25.42 0.06 39.89
N ASN A 458 24.33 0.78 40.20
CA ASN A 458 23.17 0.22 40.89
C ASN A 458 21.86 0.37 40.06
N ALA A 459 21.41 -0.72 39.49
CA ALA A 459 20.18 -0.76 38.65
C ALA A 459 18.88 -0.49 39.44
N ASN A 460 18.83 -0.72 40.76
CA ASN A 460 17.64 -0.44 41.55
C ASN A 460 17.25 1.05 41.55
N THR A 461 18.19 1.94 41.20
CA THR A 461 17.96 3.38 41.08
C THR A 461 17.17 3.78 39.83
N PHE A 462 16.95 2.85 38.86
CA PHE A 462 16.22 3.10 37.63
C PHE A 462 14.73 3.34 37.85
N ILE A 463 14.19 2.79 38.96
CA ILE A 463 12.77 2.93 39.30
C ILE A 463 12.66 3.62 40.66
N ALA A 464 11.82 4.64 40.73
CA ALA A 464 11.62 5.41 41.94
C ALA A 464 10.13 5.74 42.19
N ASP A 465 9.84 6.08 43.45
CA ASP A 465 8.55 6.66 43.83
C ASP A 465 8.50 8.18 43.50
N LYS A 466 7.37 8.83 43.74
CA LYS A 466 7.20 10.28 43.52
C LYS A 466 8.17 11.16 44.24
N ASN A 467 8.69 10.68 45.38
CA ASN A 467 9.69 11.41 46.21
C ASN A 467 11.11 11.16 45.74
N GLY A 468 11.36 10.30 44.78
CA GLY A 468 12.68 9.92 44.30
C GLY A 468 13.35 8.84 45.14
N ASN A 469 12.65 8.13 46.01
CA ASN A 469 13.21 6.99 46.71
C ASN A 469 13.28 5.81 45.71
N ALA A 470 14.43 5.13 45.65
CA ALA A 470 14.62 3.96 44.82
C ALA A 470 13.66 2.83 45.28
N VAL A 471 12.89 2.26 44.35
CA VAL A 471 11.96 1.14 44.60
C VAL A 471 12.20 -0.03 43.63
N GLY A 472 13.28 0.02 42.84
CA GLY A 472 13.63 -1.02 41.89
C GLY A 472 13.89 -2.40 42.50
N ASP A 473 14.25 -2.45 43.81
CA ASP A 473 14.40 -3.69 44.57
C ASP A 473 13.08 -4.37 44.93
N LYS A 474 11.92 -3.66 44.83
CA LYS A 474 10.57 -4.11 45.21
C LYS A 474 9.80 -4.69 44.05
N ILE A 475 10.19 -4.40 42.79
CA ILE A 475 9.50 -4.92 41.60
C ILE A 475 9.84 -6.39 41.32
N ASN A 476 9.22 -6.98 40.32
CA ASN A 476 9.44 -8.37 39.89
C ASN A 476 9.22 -9.36 41.07
N ASN A 477 8.08 -9.29 41.78
CA ASN A 477 7.82 -10.03 43.02
C ASN A 477 8.92 -9.84 44.09
N GLY A 478 9.44 -8.64 44.21
CA GLY A 478 10.52 -8.34 45.12
C GLY A 478 11.89 -8.92 44.76
N GLN A 479 12.04 -9.44 43.54
CA GLN A 479 13.34 -9.90 43.02
C GLN A 479 14.25 -8.76 42.57
N GLY A 480 13.68 -7.60 42.33
CA GLY A 480 14.40 -6.42 41.83
C GLY A 480 14.70 -6.49 40.32
N ILE A 481 15.52 -5.59 39.83
CA ILE A 481 15.90 -5.55 38.41
C ILE A 481 16.88 -6.68 38.08
N ASN A 482 16.56 -7.46 37.08
CA ASN A 482 17.37 -8.60 36.62
C ASN A 482 18.53 -8.09 35.74
N ILE A 483 19.77 -8.14 36.26
CA ILE A 483 20.98 -7.68 35.54
C ILE A 483 21.21 -8.50 34.24
N ASN A 484 20.83 -9.77 34.17
CA ASN A 484 20.91 -10.56 32.95
C ASN A 484 19.94 -10.11 31.85
N LYS A 485 19.03 -9.22 32.17
CA LYS A 485 18.06 -8.55 31.28
C LYS A 485 18.34 -7.05 31.15
N LEU A 486 19.50 -6.62 31.61
CA LEU A 486 20.01 -5.30 31.40
C LEU A 486 20.86 -5.29 30.13
N TYR A 487 20.59 -4.38 29.21
CA TYR A 487 21.26 -4.28 27.92
C TYR A 487 21.82 -2.88 27.71
N SER A 488 23.00 -2.81 27.13
CA SER A 488 23.44 -1.57 26.54
C SER A 488 22.58 -1.27 25.31
N VAL A 489 22.24 -0.02 25.08
CA VAL A 489 21.46 0.37 23.89
C VAL A 489 22.19 0.09 22.57
N SER A 490 23.51 -0.04 22.59
CA SER A 490 24.32 -0.42 21.43
C SER A 490 24.47 -1.94 21.27
N GLY A 491 24.24 -2.72 22.33
CA GLY A 491 24.59 -4.15 22.40
C GLY A 491 26.10 -4.40 22.50
N ILE A 492 26.90 -3.36 22.41
CA ILE A 492 28.37 -3.45 22.44
C ILE A 492 28.87 -3.73 23.86
N TYR A 493 28.05 -3.36 24.86
CA TYR A 493 28.34 -3.70 26.26
C TYR A 493 27.35 -4.75 26.75
N THR A 494 27.84 -5.66 27.56
CA THR A 494 27.06 -6.59 28.39
C THR A 494 27.27 -6.22 29.87
N PHE A 495 26.38 -6.69 30.72
CA PHE A 495 26.42 -6.37 32.15
C PHE A 495 26.45 -7.66 32.95
N GLU A 496 27.27 -7.65 34.03
CA GLU A 496 27.35 -8.76 34.97
C GLU A 496 26.99 -8.32 36.37
N ASN A 497 26.42 -9.22 37.17
CA ASN A 497 26.21 -8.97 38.60
C ASN A 497 27.55 -8.79 39.29
N TYR A 498 27.65 -7.74 40.11
CA TYR A 498 28.85 -7.45 40.88
C TYR A 498 28.52 -6.80 42.23
N GLY A 499 28.66 -7.56 43.32
CA GLY A 499 28.39 -7.05 44.65
C GLY A 499 26.97 -7.34 45.18
N ALA A 500 26.27 -6.33 45.68
CA ALA A 500 24.97 -6.45 46.30
C ALA A 500 23.86 -6.57 45.27
N LYS A 501 22.65 -6.97 45.67
CA LYS A 501 21.46 -7.09 44.80
C LYS A 501 21.20 -5.80 44.02
N GLY A 502 21.24 -5.89 42.70
CA GLY A 502 21.06 -4.78 41.77
C GLY A 502 22.36 -4.03 41.41
N GLU A 503 23.49 -4.41 41.97
CA GLU A 503 24.79 -3.87 41.58
C GLU A 503 25.37 -4.64 40.40
N TYR A 504 26.00 -3.91 39.44
CA TYR A 504 26.51 -4.47 38.22
C TYR A 504 27.75 -3.75 37.68
N ARG A 505 28.47 -4.42 36.77
CA ARG A 505 29.56 -3.87 35.98
C ARG A 505 29.34 -4.07 34.50
N ALA A 506 29.93 -3.22 33.67
CA ALA A 506 29.87 -3.31 32.21
C ALA A 506 31.10 -4.06 31.66
N ILE A 507 30.85 -4.93 30.64
CA ILE A 507 31.87 -5.64 29.90
C ILE A 507 31.69 -5.37 28.39
N ILE A 508 32.77 -5.18 27.63
CA ILE A 508 32.71 -4.98 26.19
C ILE A 508 32.35 -6.31 25.49
N ASN A 509 31.25 -6.33 24.76
CA ASN A 509 30.81 -7.47 23.93
C ASN A 509 31.45 -7.40 22.53
N ARG A 510 32.51 -8.17 22.34
CA ARG A 510 33.25 -8.19 21.06
C ARG A 510 32.43 -8.78 19.90
N ASP A 511 31.43 -9.63 20.17
CA ASP A 511 30.63 -10.32 19.13
C ASP A 511 29.63 -9.39 18.42
N GLU A 512 29.33 -8.24 19.01
CA GLU A 512 28.39 -7.25 18.44
C GLU A 512 29.09 -6.21 17.54
N LEU A 513 30.41 -6.28 17.36
CA LEU A 513 31.11 -5.37 16.45
C LEU A 513 30.84 -5.73 14.98
N SER A 514 30.33 -4.78 14.21
CA SER A 514 29.87 -5.00 12.83
C SER A 514 30.93 -4.82 11.76
N GLY A 515 32.10 -4.33 12.11
CA GLY A 515 33.10 -3.82 11.19
C GLY A 515 33.56 -4.78 10.11
N ARG A 516 33.93 -5.99 10.51
CA ARG A 516 34.41 -7.03 9.57
C ARG A 516 33.32 -7.47 8.60
N THR A 517 32.12 -7.66 9.11
CA THR A 517 30.94 -8.10 8.35
C THR A 517 30.56 -7.12 7.25
N LEU A 518 30.57 -5.83 7.58
CA LEU A 518 30.20 -4.79 6.63
C LEU A 518 31.20 -4.67 5.49
N ALA A 519 32.51 -4.66 5.80
CA ALA A 519 33.56 -4.62 4.78
C ALA A 519 33.49 -5.83 3.84
N GLN A 520 33.33 -7.05 4.40
CA GLN A 520 33.15 -8.26 3.62
C GLN A 520 31.90 -8.20 2.72
N SER A 521 30.78 -7.73 3.24
CA SER A 521 29.53 -7.62 2.50
C SER A 521 29.66 -6.70 1.28
N ILE A 522 30.31 -5.55 1.44
CA ILE A 522 30.59 -4.62 0.36
C ILE A 522 31.46 -5.28 -0.72
N ILE A 523 32.53 -5.93 -0.33
CA ILE A 523 33.47 -6.58 -1.26
C ILE A 523 32.79 -7.71 -2.03
N TYR A 524 32.06 -8.61 -1.37
CA TYR A 524 31.36 -9.69 -2.05
C TYR A 524 30.32 -9.19 -3.04
N SER A 525 29.52 -8.20 -2.64
CA SER A 525 28.54 -7.54 -3.54
C SER A 525 29.20 -7.04 -4.81
N GLN A 526 30.29 -6.32 -4.65
CA GLN A 526 31.00 -5.71 -5.78
C GLN A 526 31.61 -6.76 -6.71
N ARG A 527 32.25 -7.78 -6.15
CA ARG A 527 32.87 -8.83 -6.96
C ARG A 527 31.83 -9.63 -7.77
N ILE A 528 30.75 -10.09 -7.14
CA ILE A 528 29.69 -10.85 -7.81
C ILE A 528 29.02 -9.98 -8.89
N ARG A 529 28.72 -8.73 -8.59
CA ARG A 529 28.17 -7.79 -9.57
C ARG A 529 29.12 -7.58 -10.75
N ASN A 530 30.40 -7.36 -10.50
CA ASN A 530 31.37 -7.18 -11.56
C ASN A 530 31.45 -8.39 -12.51
N VAL A 531 31.46 -9.59 -11.95
CA VAL A 531 31.45 -10.84 -12.74
C VAL A 531 30.18 -10.94 -13.58
N ASN A 532 29.02 -10.68 -13.02
CA ASN A 532 27.75 -10.78 -13.73
C ASN A 532 27.61 -9.69 -14.81
N LEU A 533 27.94 -8.42 -14.51
CA LEU A 533 27.91 -7.33 -15.51
C LEU A 533 28.88 -7.57 -16.66
N SER A 534 30.13 -7.93 -16.37
CA SER A 534 31.13 -8.23 -17.41
C SER A 534 30.67 -9.32 -18.36
N ARG A 535 29.90 -10.26 -17.84
CA ARG A 535 29.37 -11.37 -18.60
C ARG A 535 28.15 -10.99 -19.43
N ILE A 536 27.19 -10.24 -18.84
CA ILE A 536 26.02 -9.70 -19.53
C ILE A 536 26.46 -8.89 -20.75
N LEU A 537 27.45 -8.02 -20.58
CA LEU A 537 28.01 -7.21 -21.66
C LEU A 537 28.66 -8.08 -22.73
N ARG A 538 29.47 -9.05 -22.36
CA ARG A 538 30.15 -9.94 -23.32
C ARG A 538 29.15 -10.74 -24.16
N GLU A 539 28.08 -11.30 -23.56
CA GLU A 539 27.06 -12.02 -24.34
C GLU A 539 26.29 -11.13 -25.29
N ALA A 540 26.04 -9.89 -24.91
CA ALA A 540 25.38 -8.92 -25.76
C ALA A 540 26.28 -8.38 -26.87
N THR A 541 27.62 -8.35 -26.65
CA THR A 541 28.59 -7.72 -27.58
C THR A 541 29.26 -8.70 -28.54
N THR A 542 29.11 -10.02 -28.38
CA THR A 542 29.78 -11.03 -29.21
C THR A 542 29.20 -11.25 -30.61
N GLN A 543 28.29 -10.44 -31.07
CA GLN A 543 27.89 -10.45 -32.49
C GLN A 543 28.83 -9.56 -33.30
N VAL A 544 30.00 -10.07 -33.61
CA VAL A 544 30.96 -9.38 -34.45
C VAL A 544 30.60 -9.63 -35.90
N PHE A 545 30.55 -8.57 -36.70
CA PHE A 545 30.43 -8.65 -38.14
C PHE A 545 31.83 -8.99 -38.69
N VAL A 546 31.99 -10.16 -39.25
CA VAL A 546 33.25 -10.55 -39.84
C VAL A 546 33.07 -10.68 -41.36
N SER A 547 33.97 -10.13 -42.12
CA SER A 547 34.06 -10.36 -43.58
C SER A 547 34.78 -11.69 -43.80
N GLY A 548 34.02 -12.80 -43.88
CA GLY A 548 34.65 -14.11 -44.02
C GLY A 548 35.36 -14.34 -45.33
N LYS A 549 36.54 -14.98 -45.24
CA LYS A 549 37.24 -15.51 -46.38
C LYS A 549 36.54 -16.77 -46.88
N GLU A 550 36.41 -16.93 -48.21
CA GLU A 550 35.69 -18.04 -48.85
C GLU A 550 36.52 -19.32 -49.03
N SER A 551 37.62 -19.55 -48.34
CA SER A 551 38.64 -20.57 -48.72
C SER A 551 38.40 -22.01 -48.25
N GLU A 552 37.63 -22.27 -47.15
CA GLU A 552 37.30 -23.60 -46.73
C GLU A 552 35.86 -23.77 -46.29
N THR A 553 35.29 -24.95 -46.47
CA THR A 553 33.92 -25.25 -46.09
C THR A 553 33.85 -26.33 -45.01
N ASN A 554 32.85 -26.21 -44.09
CA ASN A 554 32.59 -27.26 -43.09
C ASN A 554 32.04 -28.55 -43.75
N ALA A 555 31.76 -29.57 -42.97
CA ALA A 555 31.22 -30.84 -43.47
C ALA A 555 29.85 -30.69 -44.20
N ASN A 556 29.14 -29.60 -44.03
CA ASN A 556 27.90 -29.24 -44.71
C ASN A 556 28.13 -28.34 -45.94
N GLY A 557 29.39 -28.12 -46.36
CA GLY A 557 29.72 -27.30 -47.50
C GLY A 557 29.59 -25.81 -47.31
N LYS A 558 29.58 -25.29 -46.07
CA LYS A 558 29.45 -23.86 -45.74
C LYS A 558 30.79 -23.23 -45.42
N SER A 559 31.07 -22.10 -46.03
CA SER A 559 32.27 -21.28 -45.75
C SER A 559 32.12 -20.57 -44.38
N LEU A 560 33.28 -20.08 -43.85
CA LEU A 560 33.32 -19.33 -42.58
C LEU A 560 32.30 -18.15 -42.61
N GLY A 561 32.27 -17.37 -43.69
CA GLY A 561 31.31 -16.26 -43.85
C GLY A 561 29.84 -16.70 -43.82
N GLN A 562 29.52 -17.84 -44.46
CA GLN A 562 28.15 -18.43 -44.38
C GLN A 562 27.79 -18.90 -42.99
N LEU A 563 28.72 -19.47 -42.23
CA LEU A 563 28.53 -19.92 -40.85
C LEU A 563 28.31 -18.72 -39.93
N GLU A 564 29.09 -17.67 -40.10
CA GLU A 564 28.91 -16.43 -39.36
C GLU A 564 27.56 -15.79 -39.64
N GLN A 565 27.12 -15.75 -40.89
CA GLN A 565 25.78 -15.28 -41.26
C GLN A 565 24.69 -16.11 -40.59
N LEU A 566 24.81 -17.43 -40.47
CA LEU A 566 23.87 -18.26 -39.74
C LEU A 566 23.83 -17.94 -38.23
N HIS A 567 24.95 -17.52 -37.65
CA HIS A 567 25.00 -17.12 -36.24
C HIS A 567 24.59 -15.68 -35.99
N THR A 568 24.62 -14.82 -36.98
CA THR A 568 24.16 -13.42 -36.95
C THR A 568 22.76 -13.22 -37.50
N ASN A 569 22.09 -14.31 -37.94
CA ASN A 569 20.75 -14.32 -38.54
C ASN A 569 20.62 -13.51 -39.85
N HIS A 570 21.60 -13.56 -40.73
CA HIS A 570 21.59 -12.89 -42.03
C HIS A 570 21.27 -11.37 -41.94
N ARG A 571 21.59 -10.74 -40.84
CA ARG A 571 21.34 -9.30 -40.67
C ARG A 571 22.04 -8.49 -41.71
N ASP A 572 21.36 -7.42 -42.12
CA ASP A 572 21.84 -6.60 -43.23
C ASP A 572 23.26 -6.06 -42.92
N GLN A 573 24.21 -6.33 -43.82
CA GLN A 573 25.61 -5.87 -43.65
C GLN A 573 25.74 -4.35 -43.57
N ASN A 574 24.63 -3.62 -43.85
CA ASN A 574 24.55 -2.16 -43.77
C ASN A 574 24.26 -1.65 -42.32
N SER A 575 23.82 -2.46 -41.41
CA SER A 575 23.54 -2.04 -40.02
C SER A 575 24.85 -1.99 -39.24
N GLN A 576 25.44 -0.81 -39.10
CA GLN A 576 26.69 -0.62 -38.36
C GLN A 576 26.52 -0.40 -36.87
N ASN A 577 25.30 -0.13 -36.43
CA ASN A 577 25.01 0.15 -35.02
C ASN A 577 24.14 -0.93 -34.42
N HIS A 578 24.38 -1.21 -33.16
CA HIS A 578 23.61 -2.18 -32.39
C HIS A 578 23.32 -1.60 -31.01
N THR A 579 22.04 -1.52 -30.64
CA THR A 579 21.61 -1.02 -29.33
C THR A 579 20.83 -2.11 -28.62
N PHE A 580 21.04 -2.23 -27.33
CA PHE A 580 20.30 -3.20 -26.53
C PHE A 580 20.01 -2.68 -25.14
N VAL A 581 18.89 -3.18 -24.58
CA VAL A 581 18.43 -2.91 -23.24
C VAL A 581 18.32 -4.25 -22.51
N ILE A 582 18.85 -4.31 -21.30
CA ILE A 582 18.86 -5.53 -20.48
C ILE A 582 18.39 -5.22 -19.07
N PRO A 583 17.09 -5.34 -18.76
CA PRO A 583 16.65 -5.53 -17.39
C PRO A 583 17.14 -6.87 -16.86
N TYR A 584 17.61 -6.88 -15.61
CA TYR A 584 18.08 -8.07 -14.95
C TYR A 584 17.68 -8.12 -13.48
N TYR A 585 17.59 -9.34 -12.98
CA TYR A 585 17.42 -9.63 -11.56
C TYR A 585 18.53 -10.57 -11.12
N GLN A 586 19.10 -10.32 -9.94
CA GLN A 586 20.16 -11.14 -9.36
C GLN A 586 19.85 -11.42 -7.88
N ASN A 587 20.02 -12.67 -7.51
CA ASN A 587 20.02 -13.11 -6.12
C ASN A 587 21.37 -13.74 -5.82
N PHE A 588 21.99 -13.39 -4.69
CA PHE A 588 23.14 -14.12 -4.23
C PHE A 588 23.18 -14.29 -2.72
N SER A 589 23.92 -15.29 -2.28
CA SER A 589 24.26 -15.48 -0.88
C SER A 589 25.74 -15.79 -0.74
N ALA A 590 26.38 -15.22 0.29
CA ALA A 590 27.76 -15.46 0.62
C ALA A 590 27.90 -15.78 2.12
N ASP A 591 28.67 -16.80 2.46
CA ASP A 591 29.04 -17.11 3.84
C ASP A 591 30.23 -16.24 4.23
N LEU A 592 30.06 -15.43 5.25
CA LEU A 592 31.09 -14.51 5.72
C LEU A 592 31.96 -15.09 6.86
N GLY A 593 31.72 -16.34 7.22
CA GLY A 593 32.39 -17.05 8.32
C GLY A 593 31.46 -17.32 9.51
N SER A 594 31.91 -18.20 10.42
CA SER A 594 31.08 -18.70 11.54
C SER A 594 30.63 -17.60 12.51
N GLU A 595 31.43 -16.56 12.68
CA GLU A 595 31.13 -15.44 13.58
C GLU A 595 30.27 -14.35 12.92
N THR A 596 30.36 -14.20 11.61
CA THR A 596 29.75 -13.08 10.86
C THR A 596 28.42 -13.44 10.16
N GLY A 597 28.19 -14.74 9.93
CA GLY A 597 26.95 -15.22 9.37
C GLY A 597 26.87 -15.15 7.84
N LYS A 598 25.66 -15.24 7.29
CA LYS A 598 25.41 -15.35 5.87
C LYS A 598 24.81 -14.05 5.30
N LEU A 599 25.50 -13.49 4.30
CA LEU A 599 24.98 -12.40 3.48
C LEU A 599 23.97 -12.96 2.49
N LYS A 600 22.81 -12.30 2.39
CA LYS A 600 21.83 -12.50 1.34
C LYS A 600 21.64 -11.18 0.60
N SER A 601 21.54 -11.23 -0.72
CA SER A 601 21.36 -10.04 -1.54
C SER A 601 20.38 -10.32 -2.67
N ASN A 602 19.43 -9.44 -2.85
CA ASN A 602 18.55 -9.35 -4.01
C ASN A 602 18.81 -8.03 -4.70
N SER A 603 18.99 -8.06 -6.01
CA SER A 603 19.14 -6.83 -6.77
C SER A 603 18.38 -6.89 -8.10
N SER A 604 17.93 -5.76 -8.54
CA SER A 604 17.31 -5.56 -9.85
C SER A 604 17.92 -4.34 -10.52
N GLY A 605 18.12 -4.41 -11.80
CA GLY A 605 18.74 -3.33 -12.53
C GLY A 605 18.40 -3.34 -14.02
N MET A 606 18.88 -2.32 -14.68
CA MET A 606 18.76 -2.18 -16.12
C MET A 606 20.08 -1.65 -16.70
N LEU A 607 20.50 -2.26 -17.80
CA LEU A 607 21.64 -1.83 -18.60
C LEU A 607 21.17 -1.43 -19.98
N ILE A 608 21.68 -0.32 -20.48
CA ILE A 608 21.50 0.14 -21.85
C ILE A 608 22.90 0.27 -22.47
N ALA A 609 23.07 -0.25 -23.66
CA ALA A 609 24.32 -0.16 -24.40
C ALA A 609 24.06 0.11 -25.88
N THR A 610 24.96 0.84 -26.48
CA THR A 610 25.07 0.98 -27.92
C THR A 610 26.48 0.69 -28.36
N GLN A 611 26.62 0.04 -29.50
CA GLN A 611 27.91 -0.29 -30.08
C GLN A 611 27.89 -0.07 -31.58
N ARG A 612 29.08 0.22 -32.13
CA ARG A 612 29.26 0.51 -33.55
C ARG A 612 30.44 -0.28 -34.09
N GLN A 613 30.29 -0.84 -35.28
CA GLN A 613 31.39 -1.40 -36.05
C GLN A 613 32.29 -0.27 -36.52
N LEU A 614 33.59 -0.43 -36.29
CA LEU A 614 34.59 0.51 -36.74
C LEU A 614 34.92 0.25 -38.23
N PRO A 615 35.27 1.29 -38.99
CA PRO A 615 35.72 1.13 -40.39
C PRO A 615 36.92 0.18 -40.51
N ASN A 616 37.10 -0.45 -41.67
CA ASN A 616 38.23 -1.32 -42.00
C ASN A 616 38.42 -2.50 -41.02
N ASP A 617 37.30 -3.07 -40.51
CA ASP A 617 37.29 -4.23 -39.60
C ASP A 617 38.10 -4.06 -38.30
N TYR A 618 38.33 -2.81 -37.87
CA TYR A 618 39.00 -2.51 -36.61
C TYR A 618 38.18 -2.95 -35.36
N GLY A 619 37.12 -3.73 -35.57
CA GLY A 619 36.30 -4.30 -34.48
C GLY A 619 35.07 -3.47 -34.15
N VAL A 620 34.48 -3.75 -33.00
CA VAL A 620 33.26 -3.12 -32.52
C VAL A 620 33.54 -2.40 -31.21
N LEU A 621 33.28 -1.09 -31.21
CA LEU A 621 33.38 -0.24 -30.03
C LEU A 621 31.98 0.03 -29.47
N GLY A 622 31.79 -0.10 -28.17
CA GLY A 622 30.53 0.20 -27.51
C GLY A 622 30.69 1.02 -26.24
N ILE A 623 29.63 1.71 -25.91
CA ILE A 623 29.45 2.42 -24.64
C ILE A 623 28.23 1.85 -23.95
N TYR A 624 28.26 1.73 -22.64
CA TYR A 624 27.12 1.31 -21.86
C TYR A 624 26.97 2.11 -20.57
N THR A 625 25.75 2.15 -20.09
CA THR A 625 25.39 2.71 -18.80
C THR A 625 24.27 1.89 -18.18
N GLY A 626 24.12 1.97 -16.87
CA GLY A 626 23.05 1.29 -16.18
C GLY A 626 22.94 1.67 -14.72
N PHE A 627 21.89 1.16 -14.11
CA PHE A 627 21.64 1.30 -12.69
C PHE A 627 21.20 -0.04 -12.09
N GLU A 628 21.38 -0.17 -10.79
CA GLU A 628 20.97 -1.31 -10.00
C GLU A 628 20.51 -0.84 -8.62
N ASN A 629 19.38 -1.35 -8.18
CA ASN A 629 18.94 -1.27 -6.79
C ASN A 629 19.19 -2.63 -6.11
N ALA A 630 19.73 -2.61 -4.91
CA ALA A 630 20.01 -3.84 -4.15
C ALA A 630 19.56 -3.73 -2.70
N ASP A 631 18.93 -4.81 -2.22
CA ASP A 631 18.60 -5.08 -0.83
C ASP A 631 19.50 -6.21 -0.32
N GLN A 632 20.21 -5.97 0.78
CA GLN A 632 21.22 -6.87 1.32
C GLN A 632 21.05 -7.03 2.83
N LYS A 633 21.13 -8.28 3.31
CA LYS A 633 20.90 -8.57 4.73
C LYS A 633 21.91 -9.59 5.26
N VAL A 634 22.41 -9.31 6.46
CA VAL A 634 23.21 -10.25 7.27
C VAL A 634 22.49 -10.46 8.59
N ASN A 635 21.64 -11.48 8.64
CA ASN A 635 20.73 -11.71 9.77
C ASN A 635 21.45 -11.93 11.11
N ALA A 636 22.57 -12.61 11.12
CA ALA A 636 23.34 -12.87 12.36
C ALA A 636 23.79 -11.56 13.03
N GLN A 637 24.16 -10.58 12.22
CA GLN A 637 24.60 -9.25 12.67
C GLN A 637 23.47 -8.22 12.66
N ARG A 638 22.26 -8.61 12.27
CA ARG A 638 21.10 -7.69 12.12
C ARG A 638 21.46 -6.44 11.30
N LEU A 639 22.21 -6.68 10.21
CA LEU A 639 22.70 -5.65 9.32
C LEU A 639 21.91 -5.69 8.01
N GLU A 640 21.34 -4.55 7.64
CA GLU A 640 20.65 -4.33 6.36
C GLU A 640 21.37 -3.23 5.59
N MET A 641 21.44 -3.41 4.28
CA MET A 641 22.12 -2.47 3.38
C MET A 641 21.30 -2.34 2.11
N ASP A 642 20.66 -1.21 1.92
CA ASP A 642 19.83 -0.93 0.77
C ASP A 642 20.41 0.22 -0.03
N GLY A 643 20.23 0.21 -1.34
CA GLY A 643 20.59 1.40 -2.11
C GLY A 643 20.89 1.14 -3.57
N ASN A 644 21.40 2.17 -4.21
CA ASN A 644 21.54 2.26 -5.64
C ASN A 644 23.00 2.18 -6.09
N SER A 645 23.18 1.71 -7.30
CA SER A 645 24.46 1.72 -8.01
C SER A 645 24.25 2.27 -9.42
N TYR A 646 25.14 3.15 -9.84
CA TYR A 646 25.15 3.69 -11.18
C TYR A 646 26.48 3.33 -11.81
N TYR A 647 26.46 2.84 -13.03
CA TYR A 647 27.69 2.40 -13.70
C TYR A 647 27.68 2.78 -15.18
N ALA A 648 28.90 2.97 -15.72
CA ALA A 648 29.13 3.20 -17.13
C ALA A 648 30.46 2.61 -17.54
N GLY A 649 30.66 2.40 -18.85
CA GLY A 649 31.92 1.90 -19.35
C GLY A 649 31.94 1.74 -20.85
N LEU A 650 33.03 1.19 -21.31
CA LEU A 650 33.31 0.93 -22.72
C LEU A 650 33.49 -0.55 -22.96
N THR A 651 33.10 -1.01 -24.13
CA THR A 651 33.39 -2.37 -24.63
C THR A 651 34.10 -2.28 -25.97
N TYR A 652 35.09 -3.11 -26.19
CA TYR A 652 35.75 -3.28 -27.44
C TYR A 652 35.89 -4.77 -27.77
N ASN A 653 35.45 -5.13 -28.96
CA ASN A 653 35.51 -6.50 -29.48
C ASN A 653 36.20 -6.46 -30.83
N HIS A 654 37.20 -7.29 -31.04
CA HIS A 654 37.93 -7.36 -32.27
C HIS A 654 38.25 -8.80 -32.61
N SER A 655 37.92 -9.18 -33.85
CA SER A 655 38.39 -10.45 -34.45
C SER A 655 39.62 -10.05 -35.28
N PHE A 656 40.77 -10.57 -34.86
CA PHE A 656 42.05 -10.10 -35.39
C PHE A 656 42.73 -11.10 -36.32
N TYR A 657 42.24 -12.32 -36.33
CA TYR A 657 42.80 -13.39 -37.22
C TYR A 657 41.72 -14.43 -37.49
N GLU A 658 41.71 -14.96 -38.71
CA GLU A 658 40.83 -16.03 -39.17
C GLU A 658 41.69 -17.12 -39.83
N ASP A 659 41.38 -18.37 -39.50
CA ASP A 659 42.05 -19.54 -40.04
C ASP A 659 41.00 -20.67 -40.17
N ASP A 660 40.84 -21.16 -41.41
CA ASP A 660 39.84 -22.12 -41.80
C ASP A 660 38.44 -21.81 -41.27
N LEU A 661 37.94 -22.65 -40.33
CA LEU A 661 36.65 -22.49 -39.66
C LEU A 661 36.78 -21.85 -38.28
N THR A 662 37.84 -21.13 -38.04
CA THR A 662 38.17 -20.57 -36.72
C THR A 662 38.42 -19.07 -36.80
N THR A 663 37.77 -18.32 -35.94
CA THR A 663 37.96 -16.88 -35.77
C THR A 663 38.59 -16.60 -34.42
N TYR A 664 39.72 -15.92 -34.39
CA TYR A 664 40.39 -15.50 -33.16
C TYR A 664 39.95 -14.08 -32.78
N PHE A 665 39.63 -13.91 -31.52
CA PHE A 665 39.09 -12.65 -31.05
C PHE A 665 39.65 -12.18 -29.70
N MET A 666 39.54 -10.88 -29.46
CA MET A 666 39.75 -10.29 -28.14
C MET A 666 38.55 -9.47 -27.71
N ASN A 667 38.25 -9.45 -26.41
CA ASN A 667 37.25 -8.59 -25.79
C ASN A 667 37.91 -7.79 -24.68
N LEU A 668 37.64 -6.51 -24.67
CA LEU A 668 38.02 -5.59 -23.60
C LEU A 668 36.78 -4.88 -23.10
N THR A 669 36.61 -4.84 -21.79
CA THR A 669 35.50 -4.10 -21.15
C THR A 669 36.08 -3.29 -20.00
N THR A 670 35.76 -2.00 -19.94
CA THR A 670 36.08 -1.16 -18.79
C THR A 670 34.81 -0.75 -18.07
N LYS A 671 34.93 -0.44 -16.80
CA LYS A 671 33.78 -0.02 -15.97
C LYS A 671 34.23 0.99 -14.93
N ILE A 672 33.40 1.98 -14.74
CA ILE A 672 33.39 2.80 -13.52
C ILE A 672 32.01 2.67 -12.88
N ASP A 673 31.95 2.65 -11.57
CA ASP A 673 30.67 2.66 -10.85
C ASP A 673 30.72 3.53 -9.58
N TYR A 674 29.56 4.09 -9.27
CA TYR A 674 29.30 4.80 -8.03
C TYR A 674 28.17 4.08 -7.30
N ILE A 675 28.40 3.77 -6.04
CA ILE A 675 27.51 2.96 -5.22
C ILE A 675 27.25 3.70 -3.95
N GLU A 676 25.98 3.79 -3.62
CA GLU A 676 25.49 4.34 -2.37
C GLU A 676 24.64 3.27 -1.69
N ARG A 677 24.97 2.96 -0.44
CA ARG A 677 24.26 1.98 0.38
C ARG A 677 23.92 2.59 1.72
N ASP A 678 22.66 2.65 2.02
CA ASP A 678 22.18 2.95 3.36
C ASP A 678 22.36 1.70 4.22
N VAL A 679 23.12 1.86 5.26
CA VAL A 679 23.50 0.79 6.19
C VAL A 679 22.71 0.97 7.45
N THR A 680 21.93 -0.03 7.83
CA THR A 680 21.14 -0.04 9.05
C THR A 680 21.49 -1.26 9.89
N LYS A 681 21.93 -1.04 11.12
CA LYS A 681 22.13 -2.08 12.11
C LYS A 681 21.08 -1.97 13.19
N THR A 682 20.28 -3.03 13.39
CA THR A 682 19.32 -3.14 14.48
C THR A 682 19.94 -3.86 15.69
N TYR A 683 19.42 -3.58 16.89
CA TYR A 683 19.94 -4.13 18.14
C TYR A 683 19.08 -5.29 18.67
N ARG A 684 19.65 -6.13 19.53
CA ARG A 684 18.91 -7.15 20.26
C ARG A 684 17.82 -6.49 21.12
N GLY A 685 16.59 -7.01 21.05
CA GLY A 685 15.47 -6.48 21.82
C GLY A 685 14.62 -5.44 21.09
N TYR A 686 14.82 -5.23 19.79
CA TYR A 686 13.95 -4.42 18.92
C TYR A 686 13.91 -2.92 19.19
N ILE A 687 14.93 -2.36 19.85
CA ILE A 687 14.95 -0.97 20.22
C ILE A 687 16.02 -0.22 19.45
N GLY A 688 15.58 0.56 18.47
CA GLY A 688 16.41 1.47 17.70
C GLY A 688 17.33 0.79 16.68
N SER A 689 18.04 1.61 15.93
CA SER A 689 19.02 1.20 14.94
C SER A 689 20.13 2.25 14.84
N ALA A 690 21.33 1.83 14.41
CA ALA A 690 22.35 2.74 13.90
C ALA A 690 22.28 2.73 12.39
N SER A 691 22.31 3.91 11.78
CA SER A 691 22.32 4.03 10.33
C SER A 691 23.44 4.94 9.86
N SER A 692 23.91 4.66 8.66
CA SER A 692 24.91 5.48 7.95
C SER A 692 24.83 5.17 6.47
N THR A 693 25.41 6.03 5.64
CA THR A 693 25.48 5.80 4.22
C THR A 693 26.91 5.49 3.81
N ALA A 694 27.15 4.29 3.28
CA ALA A 694 28.43 3.89 2.71
C ALA A 694 28.48 4.25 1.23
N LYS A 695 29.54 4.93 0.81
CA LYS A 695 29.77 5.36 -0.58
C LYS A 695 31.03 4.69 -1.12
N VAL A 696 30.91 4.05 -2.27
CA VAL A 696 32.00 3.33 -2.90
C VAL A 696 32.14 3.78 -4.35
N PHE A 697 33.35 4.09 -4.72
CA PHE A 697 33.73 4.29 -6.12
C PHE A 697 34.45 3.04 -6.63
N GLY A 698 33.87 2.37 -7.62
CA GLY A 698 34.42 1.19 -8.24
C GLY A 698 34.98 1.48 -9.63
N TYR A 699 36.02 0.76 -10.01
CA TYR A 699 36.55 0.74 -11.35
C TYR A 699 37.04 -0.65 -11.73
N GLY A 700 36.93 -0.99 -12.98
CA GLY A 700 37.29 -2.34 -13.43
C GLY A 700 37.66 -2.40 -14.89
N ALA A 701 38.43 -3.42 -15.21
CA ALA A 701 38.76 -3.77 -16.57
C ALA A 701 38.75 -5.29 -16.73
N ASN A 702 38.23 -5.77 -17.84
CA ASN A 702 38.23 -7.18 -18.19
C ASN A 702 38.83 -7.33 -19.57
N ALA A 703 39.80 -8.22 -19.70
CA ALA A 703 40.43 -8.57 -20.96
C ALA A 703 40.29 -10.08 -21.19
N ARG A 704 39.87 -10.47 -22.38
CA ARG A 704 39.70 -11.84 -22.83
C ARG A 704 40.34 -12.01 -24.19
N VAL A 705 40.92 -13.17 -24.39
CA VAL A 705 41.32 -13.67 -25.72
C VAL A 705 40.77 -15.09 -25.89
N GLY A 706 40.40 -15.41 -27.10
CA GLY A 706 39.85 -16.73 -27.40
C GLY A 706 39.71 -16.95 -28.91
N PHE A 707 39.12 -18.07 -29.22
CA PHE A 707 38.77 -18.37 -30.60
C PHE A 707 37.37 -18.98 -30.66
N SER A 708 36.70 -18.81 -31.78
CA SER A 708 35.43 -19.44 -32.13
C SER A 708 35.67 -20.43 -33.27
N HIS A 709 35.41 -21.71 -33.04
CA HIS A 709 35.54 -22.78 -34.03
C HIS A 709 34.16 -23.33 -34.39
N TYR A 710 33.87 -23.43 -35.67
CA TYR A 710 32.61 -23.92 -36.19
C TYR A 710 32.66 -25.45 -36.36
N LEU A 711 31.70 -26.13 -35.75
CA LEU A 711 31.59 -27.57 -35.74
C LEU A 711 30.86 -28.12 -36.99
N LYS A 712 30.92 -29.43 -37.15
CA LYS A 712 30.24 -30.12 -38.28
C LYS A 712 28.72 -29.90 -38.34
N ASN A 713 28.09 -29.64 -37.22
CA ASN A 713 26.65 -29.37 -37.11
C ASN A 713 26.30 -27.85 -37.16
N ASP A 714 27.21 -27.04 -37.73
CA ASP A 714 27.07 -25.57 -37.84
C ASP A 714 27.10 -24.84 -36.49
N ALA A 715 27.18 -25.55 -35.38
CA ALA A 715 27.30 -24.95 -34.05
C ALA A 715 28.71 -24.39 -33.84
N LYS A 716 28.84 -23.48 -32.88
CA LYS A 716 30.09 -22.78 -32.58
C LYS A 716 30.55 -23.10 -31.15
N ILE A 717 31.81 -23.43 -30.99
CA ILE A 717 32.47 -23.56 -29.70
C ILE A 717 33.51 -22.45 -29.54
N SER A 718 33.48 -21.77 -28.39
CA SER A 718 34.32 -20.57 -28.17
C SER A 718 35.02 -20.68 -26.80
N PRO A 719 36.15 -21.33 -26.69
CA PRO A 719 37.02 -21.27 -25.52
C PRO A 719 37.69 -19.90 -25.44
N GLN A 720 37.80 -19.37 -24.24
CA GLN A 720 38.46 -18.09 -23.98
C GLN A 720 39.07 -18.03 -22.58
N ILE A 721 40.18 -17.33 -22.47
CA ILE A 721 40.90 -17.08 -21.22
C ILE A 721 41.09 -15.56 -21.05
N GLY A 722 41.34 -15.16 -19.82
CA GLY A 722 41.63 -13.73 -19.58
C GLY A 722 41.68 -13.37 -18.12
N PHE A 723 41.61 -12.09 -17.87
CA PHE A 723 41.71 -11.50 -16.53
C PHE A 723 40.61 -10.49 -16.28
N ASN A 724 40.15 -10.45 -15.04
CA ASN A 724 39.31 -9.35 -14.50
C ASN A 724 40.13 -8.60 -13.46
N TYR A 725 40.20 -7.29 -13.60
CA TYR A 725 40.69 -6.40 -12.56
C TYR A 725 39.49 -5.65 -11.96
N LEU A 726 39.43 -5.55 -10.64
CA LEU A 726 38.47 -4.78 -9.90
C LEU A 726 39.19 -3.98 -8.82
N GLY A 727 39.09 -2.65 -8.90
CA GLY A 727 39.49 -1.73 -7.86
C GLY A 727 38.27 -1.12 -7.20
N MET A 728 38.36 -0.83 -5.90
CA MET A 728 37.32 -0.17 -5.14
C MET A 728 37.92 0.82 -4.16
N HIS A 729 37.34 2.01 -4.09
CA HIS A 729 37.64 3.02 -3.10
C HIS A 729 36.40 3.26 -2.23
N ASN A 730 36.43 2.77 -1.00
CA ASN A 730 35.38 3.01 -0.02
C ASN A 730 35.67 4.36 0.68
N LYS A 731 34.70 5.31 0.62
CA LYS A 731 34.80 6.53 1.41
C LYS A 731 34.60 6.21 2.89
N PRO A 732 35.19 6.99 3.80
CA PRO A 732 35.01 6.80 5.23
C PRO A 732 33.55 7.06 5.61
N PHE A 733 33.03 6.29 6.53
CA PHE A 733 31.73 6.52 7.14
C PHE A 733 31.72 6.02 8.60
N THR A 734 30.72 6.45 9.36
CA THR A 734 30.65 6.13 10.78
C THR A 734 29.27 5.57 11.10
N LEU A 735 29.23 4.41 11.72
CA LEU A 735 28.06 3.93 12.45
C LEU A 735 28.12 4.48 13.87
N ASN A 736 27.21 5.39 14.17
CA ASN A 736 27.06 5.92 15.51
C ASN A 736 26.05 5.04 16.24
N HIS A 737 26.56 4.19 17.11
CA HIS A 737 25.72 3.30 17.91
C HIS A 737 24.97 4.05 18.99
N LEU A 738 23.84 3.46 19.34
CA LEU A 738 23.07 3.87 20.49
C LEU A 738 23.97 3.86 21.74
N GLY A 739 23.93 4.93 22.54
CA GLY A 739 24.76 5.08 23.72
C GLY A 739 26.13 5.69 23.49
N GLY A 740 26.41 6.15 22.28
CA GLY A 740 27.57 6.98 22.00
C GLY A 740 28.81 6.27 21.46
N THR A 741 28.82 4.93 21.41
CA THR A 741 29.91 4.17 20.76
C THR A 741 29.94 4.43 19.25
N ARG A 742 31.13 4.63 18.71
CA ARG A 742 31.34 4.94 17.28
C ARG A 742 32.18 3.87 16.63
N GLU A 743 31.61 3.18 15.64
CA GLU A 743 32.38 2.39 14.70
C GLU A 743 32.74 3.26 13.50
N HIS A 744 33.98 3.71 13.38
CA HIS A 744 34.44 4.54 12.29
C HIS A 744 35.25 3.74 11.29
N TYR A 745 34.73 3.61 10.07
CA TYR A 745 35.40 2.97 8.94
C TYR A 745 36.26 4.00 8.23
N LEU A 746 37.56 3.69 8.12
CA LEU A 746 38.47 4.57 7.39
C LEU A 746 38.25 4.43 5.89
N ALA A 747 38.70 5.41 5.13
CA ALA A 747 38.81 5.29 3.69
C ALA A 747 39.73 4.11 3.32
N GLN A 748 39.30 3.23 2.41
CA GLN A 748 40.01 1.99 2.09
C GLN A 748 39.99 1.73 0.61
N ASN A 749 41.11 1.21 0.12
CA ASN A 749 41.24 0.73 -1.26
C ASN A 749 41.33 -0.81 -1.23
N PHE A 750 40.56 -1.45 -2.09
CA PHE A 750 40.60 -2.89 -2.29
C PHE A 750 40.90 -3.18 -3.76
N ASN A 751 41.75 -4.16 -4.02
CA ASN A 751 42.15 -4.53 -5.38
C ASN A 751 42.13 -6.05 -5.54
N PHE A 752 41.57 -6.49 -6.66
CA PHE A 752 41.43 -7.90 -7.01
C PHE A 752 41.83 -8.13 -8.46
N ILE A 753 42.55 -9.21 -8.71
CA ILE A 753 42.80 -9.75 -10.05
C ILE A 753 42.33 -11.20 -10.07
N ASP A 754 41.42 -11.50 -10.98
CA ASP A 754 40.93 -12.86 -11.19
C ASP A 754 41.32 -13.35 -12.59
N ALA A 755 41.94 -14.51 -12.66
CA ALA A 755 42.10 -15.26 -13.91
C ALA A 755 40.78 -15.96 -14.26
N VAL A 756 40.40 -15.97 -15.52
CA VAL A 756 39.14 -16.53 -15.98
C VAL A 756 39.35 -17.41 -17.17
N ALA A 757 38.73 -18.59 -17.17
CA ALA A 757 38.64 -19.48 -18.32
C ALA A 757 37.16 -19.85 -18.54
N THR A 758 36.69 -19.78 -19.77
CA THR A 758 35.32 -20.15 -20.12
C THR A 758 35.29 -20.84 -21.47
N ILE A 759 34.35 -21.75 -21.63
CA ILE A 759 34.04 -22.40 -22.90
C ILE A 759 32.56 -22.20 -23.17
N LYS A 760 32.21 -21.69 -24.35
CA LYS A 760 30.84 -21.41 -24.77
C LYS A 760 30.50 -22.25 -25.99
N TYR A 761 29.33 -22.86 -25.97
CA TYR A 761 28.72 -23.54 -27.09
C TYR A 761 27.48 -22.77 -27.54
N GLU A 762 27.36 -22.51 -28.85
CA GLU A 762 26.23 -21.78 -29.44
C GLU A 762 25.69 -22.55 -30.65
N THR A 763 24.36 -22.66 -30.75
CA THR A 763 23.71 -23.14 -31.98
C THR A 763 23.62 -22.00 -33.01
N PRO A 764 23.57 -22.30 -34.33
CA PRO A 764 23.13 -21.31 -35.30
C PRO A 764 21.67 -20.93 -35.04
N TRP A 765 21.19 -19.89 -35.73
CA TRP A 765 19.77 -19.58 -35.74
C TRP A 765 18.98 -20.65 -36.50
N ILE A 766 18.04 -21.30 -35.82
CA ILE A 766 17.16 -22.35 -36.40
C ILE A 766 15.71 -21.94 -36.10
N ASN A 767 14.88 -21.72 -37.12
CA ASN A 767 13.48 -21.34 -36.97
C ASN A 767 13.27 -20.15 -36.02
N ARG A 768 14.09 -19.11 -36.14
CA ARG A 768 14.13 -17.92 -35.31
C ARG A 768 14.65 -18.12 -33.87
N PHE A 769 15.16 -19.28 -33.51
CA PHE A 769 15.71 -19.54 -32.19
C PHE A 769 17.20 -19.79 -32.25
N LYS A 770 17.89 -19.30 -31.22
CA LYS A 770 19.31 -19.58 -30.95
C LYS A 770 19.48 -19.92 -29.48
N THR A 771 20.31 -20.92 -29.20
CA THR A 771 20.64 -21.27 -27.80
C THR A 771 22.15 -21.16 -27.57
N ALA A 772 22.50 -20.80 -26.35
CA ALA A 772 23.89 -20.75 -25.91
C ALA A 772 24.03 -21.34 -24.50
N VAL A 773 25.10 -22.09 -24.29
CA VAL A 773 25.48 -22.58 -22.96
C VAL A 773 26.97 -22.32 -22.78
N ALA A 774 27.38 -21.87 -21.60
CA ALA A 774 28.77 -21.67 -21.27
C ALA A 774 29.10 -22.22 -19.86
N LEU A 775 30.27 -22.78 -19.75
CA LEU A 775 30.87 -23.21 -18.49
C LEU A 775 32.19 -22.47 -18.30
N GLY A 776 32.50 -22.14 -17.05
CA GLY A 776 33.72 -21.42 -16.78
C GLY A 776 34.20 -21.54 -15.34
N THR A 777 35.42 -21.08 -15.13
CA THR A 777 36.02 -20.95 -13.81
C THR A 777 36.67 -19.57 -13.65
N ILE A 778 36.67 -19.10 -12.44
CA ILE A 778 37.28 -17.84 -12.02
C ILE A 778 38.19 -18.16 -10.84
N ILE A 779 39.46 -17.81 -10.96
CA ILE A 779 40.48 -18.02 -9.92
C ILE A 779 41.01 -16.67 -9.48
N ASN A 780 40.87 -16.36 -8.20
CA ASN A 780 41.50 -15.16 -7.64
C ASN A 780 42.99 -15.36 -7.54
N VAL A 781 43.77 -14.58 -8.28
CA VAL A 781 45.25 -14.66 -8.34
C VAL A 781 45.93 -13.58 -7.53
N TYR A 782 45.22 -12.45 -7.27
CA TYR A 782 45.73 -11.40 -6.42
C TYR A 782 44.59 -10.77 -5.63
N LYS A 783 44.78 -10.55 -4.35
CA LYS A 783 43.88 -9.81 -3.48
C LYS A 783 44.66 -8.84 -2.59
N ASP A 784 44.17 -7.62 -2.50
CA ASP A 784 44.47 -6.65 -1.45
C ASP A 784 43.15 -6.24 -0.81
N ALA A 785 42.86 -6.82 0.36
CA ALA A 785 41.57 -6.73 1.03
C ALA A 785 41.77 -6.55 2.54
N LYS A 786 42.64 -5.60 2.92
CA LYS A 786 42.87 -5.22 4.32
C LYS A 786 42.01 -4.03 4.69
N GLY A 787 41.24 -4.14 5.76
CA GLY A 787 40.37 -3.11 6.27
C GLY A 787 40.75 -2.66 7.69
N THR A 788 40.61 -1.38 7.99
CA THR A 788 40.82 -0.79 9.33
C THR A 788 39.55 -0.14 9.82
N LEU A 789 39.17 -0.45 11.04
CA LEU A 789 38.04 0.08 11.76
C LEU A 789 38.52 0.65 13.10
N HIS A 790 38.02 1.80 13.45
CA HIS A 790 38.18 2.39 14.79
C HIS A 790 36.87 2.21 15.58
N LEU A 791 36.95 1.50 16.70
CA LEU A 791 35.88 1.45 17.70
C LEU A 791 36.24 2.42 18.83
N ASP A 792 35.67 3.60 18.81
CA ASP A 792 36.09 4.73 19.65
C ASP A 792 37.62 4.97 19.55
N SER A 793 38.37 4.67 20.60
CA SER A 793 39.84 4.76 20.64
C SER A 793 40.54 3.46 20.15
N ASN A 794 39.84 2.35 19.96
CA ASN A 794 40.45 1.07 19.64
C ASN A 794 40.57 0.89 18.12
N VAL A 795 41.77 0.49 17.64
CA VAL A 795 42.04 0.20 16.22
C VAL A 795 41.92 -1.31 15.97
N LEU A 796 41.00 -1.68 15.09
CA LEU A 796 40.77 -3.07 14.68
C LEU A 796 41.17 -3.24 13.22
N ASN A 797 42.16 -4.09 12.95
CA ASN A 797 42.56 -4.45 11.60
C ASN A 797 41.96 -5.84 11.24
N ALA A 798 41.41 -5.96 10.05
CA ALA A 798 40.87 -7.21 9.53
C ALA A 798 41.43 -7.47 8.13
N GLU A 799 42.03 -8.61 7.92
CA GLU A 799 42.23 -9.18 6.60
C GLU A 799 40.99 -10.01 6.22
N LEU A 800 40.41 -9.67 5.07
CA LEU A 800 39.17 -10.29 4.64
C LEU A 800 39.45 -11.56 3.85
N ASP A 801 38.90 -12.68 4.29
CA ASP A 801 38.97 -13.92 3.56
C ASP A 801 37.92 -13.99 2.47
N ILE A 802 38.32 -14.37 1.24
CA ILE A 802 37.43 -14.50 0.08
C ILE A 802 37.71 -15.87 -0.59
N ALA A 803 36.66 -16.45 -1.14
CA ALA A 803 36.78 -17.68 -1.89
C ALA A 803 37.74 -17.49 -3.10
N ARG A 804 38.65 -18.43 -3.26
CA ARG A 804 39.68 -18.37 -4.30
C ARG A 804 39.19 -18.91 -5.63
N LEU A 805 38.32 -19.92 -5.64
CA LEU A 805 37.84 -20.59 -6.86
C LEU A 805 36.32 -20.52 -6.97
N TYR A 806 35.84 -20.14 -8.16
CA TYR A 806 34.42 -20.06 -8.51
C TYR A 806 34.16 -20.84 -9.81
N GLY A 807 33.07 -21.61 -9.84
CA GLY A 807 32.51 -22.18 -11.05
C GLY A 807 31.41 -21.24 -11.59
N VAL A 808 31.28 -21.19 -12.90
CA VAL A 808 30.29 -20.37 -13.60
C VAL A 808 29.53 -21.25 -14.58
N VAL A 809 28.23 -21.18 -14.56
CA VAL A 809 27.31 -21.86 -15.50
C VAL A 809 26.38 -20.80 -16.12
N GLN A 810 26.24 -20.85 -17.45
CA GLN A 810 25.37 -19.92 -18.19
C GLN A 810 24.49 -20.69 -19.16
N GLY A 811 23.27 -20.17 -19.38
CA GLY A 811 22.39 -20.64 -20.43
C GLY A 811 21.55 -19.48 -20.96
N GLY A 812 21.27 -19.50 -22.24
CA GLY A 812 20.44 -18.48 -22.88
C GLY A 812 19.70 -19.01 -24.09
N ILE A 813 18.54 -18.42 -24.33
CA ILE A 813 17.74 -18.63 -25.54
C ILE A 813 17.41 -17.27 -26.14
N SER A 814 17.58 -17.13 -27.43
CA SER A 814 17.25 -15.92 -28.18
C SER A 814 16.18 -16.22 -29.22
N TYR A 815 15.33 -15.25 -29.50
CA TYR A 815 14.28 -15.31 -30.50
C TYR A 815 14.29 -14.05 -31.37
N ASP A 816 14.34 -14.24 -32.68
CA ASP A 816 14.24 -13.14 -33.64
C ASP A 816 12.81 -12.63 -33.75
N LEU A 817 12.60 -11.37 -33.39
CA LEU A 817 11.32 -10.70 -33.58
C LEU A 817 11.18 -10.22 -35.03
N THR A 818 12.18 -9.55 -35.53
CA THR A 818 12.26 -9.06 -36.92
C THR A 818 13.69 -9.30 -37.43
N LYS A 819 13.92 -9.03 -38.74
CA LYS A 819 15.29 -9.06 -39.31
C LYS A 819 16.29 -8.13 -38.58
N ASP A 820 15.81 -7.09 -37.90
CA ASP A 820 16.65 -6.06 -37.25
C ASP A 820 16.50 -6.07 -35.72
N SER A 821 15.75 -6.99 -35.13
CA SER A 821 15.59 -7.05 -33.67
C SER A 821 15.42 -8.43 -33.13
N ASP A 822 15.95 -8.66 -31.92
CA ASP A 822 15.76 -9.91 -31.18
C ASP A 822 15.48 -9.67 -29.69
N ILE A 823 14.94 -10.71 -29.07
CA ILE A 823 14.84 -10.82 -27.62
C ILE A 823 15.62 -12.05 -27.14
N SER A 824 16.14 -11.97 -25.94
CA SER A 824 16.73 -13.15 -25.31
C SER A 824 16.46 -13.22 -23.83
N LEU A 825 16.36 -14.46 -23.34
CA LEU A 825 16.32 -14.79 -21.92
C LEU A 825 17.63 -15.50 -21.56
N GLY A 826 18.27 -15.05 -20.50
CA GLY A 826 19.52 -15.57 -20.02
C GLY A 826 19.48 -15.91 -18.55
N TYR A 827 20.18 -16.97 -18.19
CA TYR A 827 20.46 -17.38 -16.81
C TYR A 827 21.95 -17.45 -16.55
N SER A 828 22.31 -17.17 -15.29
CA SER A 828 23.69 -17.25 -14.84
C SER A 828 23.81 -17.70 -13.38
N GLY A 829 24.54 -18.76 -13.17
CA GLY A 829 24.94 -19.26 -11.85
C GLY A 829 26.44 -19.07 -11.59
N ILE A 830 26.78 -18.61 -10.37
CA ILE A 830 28.18 -18.58 -9.85
C ILE A 830 28.17 -19.35 -8.54
N PHE A 831 29.11 -20.28 -8.39
CA PHE A 831 29.24 -21.16 -7.24
C PHE A 831 30.70 -21.24 -6.81
N SER A 832 31.00 -21.15 -5.51
CA SER A 832 32.35 -21.39 -5.00
C SER A 832 32.55 -22.85 -4.64
N SER A 833 33.80 -23.31 -4.69
CA SER A 833 34.17 -24.66 -4.35
C SER A 833 33.87 -25.09 -2.91
N ALA A 834 33.81 -24.12 -1.98
CA ALA A 834 33.51 -24.34 -0.56
C ALA A 834 32.03 -24.07 -0.21
N ASN A 835 31.14 -23.98 -1.19
CA ASN A 835 29.73 -23.55 -0.99
C ASN A 835 29.54 -22.19 -0.31
N THR A 836 30.57 -21.39 -0.22
CA THR A 836 30.57 -20.12 0.46
C THR A 836 29.84 -19.03 -0.33
N ILE A 837 29.71 -19.22 -1.66
CA ILE A 837 28.99 -18.27 -2.54
C ILE A 837 28.06 -19.04 -3.47
N LYS A 838 26.82 -18.55 -3.59
CA LYS A 838 25.82 -18.96 -4.58
C LYS A 838 25.18 -17.70 -5.16
N SER A 839 25.25 -17.56 -6.48
CA SER A 839 24.59 -16.44 -7.17
C SER A 839 23.80 -16.95 -8.35
N HIS A 840 22.62 -16.41 -8.54
CA HIS A 840 21.72 -16.66 -9.65
C HIS A 840 21.33 -15.32 -10.25
N ALA A 841 21.52 -15.16 -11.55
CA ALA A 841 21.08 -13.96 -12.27
C ALA A 841 20.20 -14.35 -13.46
N PHE A 842 19.11 -13.65 -13.63
CA PHE A 842 18.19 -13.76 -14.75
C PHE A 842 18.18 -12.45 -15.50
N MET A 843 18.17 -12.51 -16.82
CA MET A 843 18.17 -11.34 -17.67
C MET A 843 17.21 -11.52 -18.82
N PHE A 844 16.61 -10.42 -19.23
CA PHE A 844 15.89 -10.29 -20.47
C PHE A 844 16.63 -9.27 -21.32
N ARG A 845 16.87 -9.54 -22.60
CA ARG A 845 17.49 -8.57 -23.51
C ARG A 845 16.51 -8.29 -24.67
N TYR A 846 16.37 -7.03 -24.98
CA TYR A 846 15.84 -6.56 -26.25
C TYR A 846 16.96 -5.85 -27.01
N ALA A 847 17.20 -6.23 -28.24
CA ALA A 847 18.25 -5.69 -29.06
C ALA A 847 17.75 -5.31 -30.46
N TRP A 848 18.30 -4.24 -31.01
CA TRP A 848 18.00 -3.82 -32.36
C TRP A 848 19.25 -3.27 -33.07
N TRP A 849 19.28 -3.45 -34.40
CA TRP A 849 20.35 -3.00 -35.31
C TRP A 849 19.80 -1.90 -36.19
N TRP A 850 20.60 -0.89 -36.46
CA TRP A 850 20.23 0.27 -37.26
C TRP A 850 21.43 0.95 -37.90
#